data_392f6e9c56119d1d273bc902a89f8e49
#
_entry.id   392f6e9c56119d1d273bc902a89f8e49
#
_cell.length_a   1.000
_cell.length_b   1.000
_cell.length_c   1.000
_cell.angle_alpha   90.00
_cell.angle_beta   90.00
_cell.angle_gamma   90.00
#
_symmetry.space_group_name_H-M   'P 1'
#
loop_
_entity.id
_entity.type
_entity.pdbx_description
1 polymer ?
#
loop_
_entity_poly.entity_id
_entity_poly.type
_entity_poly.pdbx_seq_one_letter_code
_entity_poly.pdbx_strand_id
1 'polypeptide(L)'
;MENPSESIFINRELSWLDFDSRVLALAKEKSVPLAERIKFAAIFGSNMDEFFMVRVGSLYDQTLLKNNKLDIVTHMTASEQIAAITPRVAELQAKCDKYYQHLLSALKENKYIKVDFDHLDKQQEHYWKAYFTSEILPILSPQVVDQRHPFPFLRNKEIYYAAQLNSKNDGVYYGIIPLSGQFEQLLFIKNPDGTTSFAFADELIAHYAASIFNKSTLQNACLFRVTRNADITVDEGMMDHDIDFRDVMSELLKKRRKLAAVRLQFWPSAPQEIVKFLRDKLVVPADRCYTQTSPLDPGLLFRLASRVSADSNPAFSYPPARPIQAPADYDLYAEAHKHDVLLSYPYQSIRPFIRMLMKAGSDPDVVSIKMTLYRMASDSQIVQALINAAENGKEVTAMVELRARFDEQNNIDWSKQLEEAGCTVFYGFDDYKVHSKLTLITSKVNGKYHYLTQIGTGNYNEKTSELYTDLSFITTRQEIGEEASAVFNNMALQRLTSEADTMLVAPLRFKSVLLEQMDRQIDRARRGLPASMILKNNSINDPQIINKISEASCAGVRVDMIVRGICCIKAGVPGKTENVHIRSIVGRYLEHSRIYCFGEGEDMTIYIASGDFLTRNTERRVEVGVRVDDREIAKKLRGILDLQLRDTVNAREMQPDGIYTRVKPKRGEPPVDSQMAMYGYFQHGFETAHPSAPTRKAAAKPVQKPKHPTPHPHKPENKRFRGFLDSLFGHKK
;
A
#
# COMPACT_ATOMS: atom_id res chain seq x y z
N MET A 1 -15.43 1.20 -34.92
CA MET A 1 -15.28 1.12 -33.46
C MET A 1 -15.74 -0.27 -33.06
N GLU A 2 -14.89 -1.08 -32.41
CA GLU A 2 -15.31 -2.37 -31.88
C GLU A 2 -16.46 -2.19 -30.88
N ASN A 3 -17.40 -3.10 -30.89
CA ASN A 3 -18.49 -3.10 -29.91
C ASN A 3 -17.87 -3.16 -28.49
N PRO A 4 -18.21 -2.29 -27.55
CA PRO A 4 -17.63 -2.28 -26.18
C PRO A 4 -17.75 -3.63 -25.45
N SER A 5 -18.71 -4.47 -25.81
CA SER A 5 -18.85 -5.84 -25.28
C SER A 5 -17.80 -6.82 -25.81
N GLU A 6 -17.17 -6.54 -26.96
CA GLU A 6 -16.16 -7.39 -27.59
C GLU A 6 -14.73 -6.95 -27.31
N SER A 7 -14.55 -5.76 -26.73
CA SER A 7 -13.23 -5.27 -26.34
C SER A 7 -12.70 -6.03 -25.13
N ILE A 8 -11.45 -6.50 -25.23
CA ILE A 8 -10.75 -7.13 -24.11
C ILE A 8 -10.18 -6.12 -23.10
N PHE A 9 -10.27 -4.84 -23.40
CA PHE A 9 -9.61 -3.80 -22.63
C PHE A 9 -10.55 -3.15 -21.59
N ILE A 10 -10.00 -2.81 -20.44
CA ILE A 10 -10.65 -2.04 -19.36
C ILE A 10 -9.82 -0.78 -19.11
N ASN A 11 -10.49 0.36 -18.97
CA ASN A 11 -9.82 1.61 -18.60
C ASN A 11 -9.11 1.47 -17.24
N ARG A 12 -7.90 2.00 -17.17
CA ARG A 12 -7.02 1.86 -16.02
C ARG A 12 -7.61 2.45 -14.73
N GLU A 13 -8.26 3.61 -14.82
CA GLU A 13 -8.78 4.32 -13.64
C GLU A 13 -10.08 3.66 -13.14
N LEU A 14 -10.92 3.16 -14.05
CA LEU A 14 -12.10 2.37 -13.69
C LEU A 14 -11.70 1.03 -13.05
N SER A 15 -10.70 0.35 -13.59
CA SER A 15 -10.15 -0.87 -13.00
C SER A 15 -9.58 -0.62 -11.60
N TRP A 16 -8.96 0.56 -11.36
CA TRP A 16 -8.49 0.94 -10.04
C TRP A 16 -9.65 1.16 -9.05
N LEU A 17 -10.72 1.81 -9.48
CA LEU A 17 -11.94 1.97 -8.66
C LEU A 17 -12.59 0.63 -8.33
N ASP A 18 -12.56 -0.33 -9.26
CA ASP A 18 -13.04 -1.69 -9.02
C ASP A 18 -12.15 -2.44 -8.00
N PHE A 19 -10.84 -2.22 -8.03
CA PHE A 19 -9.97 -2.71 -6.95
C PHE A 19 -10.35 -2.12 -5.60
N ASP A 20 -10.51 -0.82 -5.50
CA ASP A 20 -10.86 -0.16 -4.23
C ASP A 20 -12.27 -0.56 -3.75
N SER A 21 -13.18 -0.86 -4.67
CA SER A 21 -14.47 -1.50 -4.36
C SER A 21 -14.31 -2.88 -3.69
N ARG A 22 -13.30 -3.68 -4.10
CA ARG A 22 -12.99 -4.97 -3.46
C ARG A 22 -12.42 -4.79 -2.06
N VAL A 23 -11.61 -3.76 -1.84
CA VAL A 23 -11.12 -3.36 -0.51
C VAL A 23 -12.28 -2.96 0.40
N LEU A 24 -13.15 -2.05 -0.07
CA LEU A 24 -14.32 -1.61 0.67
C LEU A 24 -15.27 -2.76 1.03
N ALA A 25 -15.39 -3.76 0.17
CA ALA A 25 -16.28 -4.89 0.42
C ALA A 25 -15.91 -5.69 1.69
N LEU A 26 -14.64 -5.67 2.14
CA LEU A 26 -14.22 -6.31 3.38
C LEU A 26 -14.79 -5.61 4.62
N ALA A 27 -15.13 -4.33 4.53
CA ALA A 27 -15.82 -3.61 5.62
C ALA A 27 -17.21 -4.19 5.92
N LYS A 28 -17.84 -4.86 4.94
CA LYS A 28 -19.15 -5.51 5.09
C LYS A 28 -19.06 -6.97 5.56
N GLU A 29 -17.93 -7.65 5.31
CA GLU A 29 -17.80 -9.10 5.54
C GLU A 29 -17.82 -9.44 7.03
N LYS A 30 -18.84 -10.20 7.49
CA LYS A 30 -18.97 -10.57 8.91
C LYS A 30 -17.89 -11.53 9.37
N SER A 31 -17.23 -12.26 8.48
CA SER A 31 -16.10 -13.14 8.79
C SER A 31 -14.81 -12.36 9.10
N VAL A 32 -14.74 -11.07 8.75
CA VAL A 32 -13.65 -10.17 9.08
C VAL A 32 -13.90 -9.58 10.47
N PRO A 33 -12.92 -9.56 11.39
CA PRO A 33 -13.06 -8.97 12.72
C PRO A 33 -13.45 -7.50 12.69
N LEU A 34 -14.20 -7.03 13.69
CA LEU A 34 -14.86 -5.71 13.66
C LEU A 34 -13.88 -4.53 13.44
N ALA A 35 -12.77 -4.49 14.19
CA ALA A 35 -11.78 -3.42 14.03
C ALA A 35 -11.11 -3.47 12.66
N GLU A 36 -10.90 -4.66 12.09
CA GLU A 36 -10.36 -4.80 10.75
C GLU A 36 -11.36 -4.31 9.68
N ARG A 37 -12.65 -4.57 9.87
CA ARG A 37 -13.71 -4.02 9.00
C ARG A 37 -13.69 -2.49 8.99
N ILE A 38 -13.50 -1.86 10.16
CA ILE A 38 -13.36 -0.41 10.28
C ILE A 38 -12.08 0.06 9.55
N LYS A 39 -10.96 -0.66 9.71
CA LYS A 39 -9.72 -0.37 8.97
C LYS A 39 -9.91 -0.45 7.46
N PHE A 40 -10.65 -1.43 6.93
CA PHE A 40 -10.91 -1.53 5.49
C PHE A 40 -11.73 -0.36 4.96
N ALA A 41 -12.68 0.17 5.74
CA ALA A 41 -13.39 1.40 5.39
C ALA A 41 -12.43 2.63 5.40
N ALA A 42 -11.50 2.69 6.36
CA ALA A 42 -10.47 3.71 6.43
C ALA A 42 -9.48 3.63 5.24
N ILE A 43 -9.04 2.41 4.88
CA ILE A 43 -8.16 2.16 3.73
C ILE A 43 -8.83 2.62 2.44
N PHE A 44 -10.11 2.29 2.22
CA PHE A 44 -10.89 2.77 1.08
C PHE A 44 -10.86 4.30 0.98
N GLY A 45 -11.15 5.01 2.08
CA GLY A 45 -11.13 6.47 2.09
C GLY A 45 -9.75 7.06 1.84
N SER A 46 -8.70 6.46 2.40
CA SER A 46 -7.31 6.87 2.19
C SER A 46 -6.84 6.62 0.75
N ASN A 47 -7.22 5.48 0.16
CA ASN A 47 -6.97 5.16 -1.24
C ASN A 47 -7.67 6.15 -2.17
N MET A 48 -8.92 6.51 -1.85
CA MET A 48 -9.69 7.53 -2.59
C MET A 48 -9.02 8.90 -2.54
N ASP A 49 -8.46 9.30 -1.39
CA ASP A 49 -7.66 10.53 -1.27
C ASP A 49 -6.48 10.51 -2.23
N GLU A 50 -5.68 9.43 -2.22
CA GLU A 50 -4.54 9.29 -3.12
C GLU A 50 -4.96 9.29 -4.60
N PHE A 51 -6.06 8.61 -4.93
CA PHE A 51 -6.60 8.58 -6.28
C PHE A 51 -6.94 9.98 -6.80
N PHE A 52 -7.61 10.81 -5.98
CA PHE A 52 -7.90 12.18 -6.36
C PHE A 52 -6.65 13.05 -6.43
N MET A 53 -5.75 12.95 -5.44
CA MET A 53 -4.53 13.74 -5.41
C MET A 53 -3.60 13.47 -6.59
N VAL A 54 -3.55 12.21 -7.04
CA VAL A 54 -2.56 11.77 -8.03
C VAL A 54 -3.19 11.55 -9.40
N ARG A 55 -4.27 10.75 -9.48
CA ARG A 55 -4.82 10.32 -10.76
C ARG A 55 -5.79 11.32 -11.36
N VAL A 56 -6.81 11.72 -10.58
CA VAL A 56 -7.77 12.74 -11.02
C VAL A 56 -7.07 14.09 -11.19
N GLY A 57 -6.10 14.40 -10.31
CA GLY A 57 -5.26 15.58 -10.43
C GLY A 57 -4.51 15.63 -11.77
N SER A 58 -3.81 14.54 -12.11
CA SER A 58 -3.08 14.43 -13.38
C SER A 58 -4.01 14.46 -14.61
N LEU A 59 -5.17 13.81 -14.56
CA LEU A 59 -6.16 13.89 -15.63
C LEU A 59 -6.71 15.32 -15.79
N TYR A 60 -6.93 16.03 -14.67
CA TYR A 60 -7.36 17.42 -14.71
C TYR A 60 -6.34 18.32 -15.40
N ASP A 61 -5.06 18.20 -15.04
CA ASP A 61 -3.99 18.96 -15.67
C ASP A 61 -3.94 18.69 -17.18
N GLN A 62 -4.13 17.43 -17.61
CA GLN A 62 -4.22 17.06 -19.01
C GLN A 62 -5.40 17.72 -19.74
N THR A 63 -6.53 17.97 -19.08
CA THR A 63 -7.66 18.70 -19.71
C THR A 63 -7.35 20.16 -20.00
N LEU A 64 -6.36 20.74 -19.30
CA LEU A 64 -5.91 22.12 -19.52
C LEU A 64 -4.87 22.24 -20.64
N LEU A 65 -4.26 21.13 -21.04
CA LEU A 65 -3.28 21.09 -22.11
C LEU A 65 -3.96 21.02 -23.49
N LYS A 66 -3.39 21.70 -24.49
CA LYS A 66 -3.90 21.66 -25.87
C LYS A 66 -3.72 20.29 -26.55
N ASN A 67 -2.84 19.43 -26.02
CA ASN A 67 -2.57 18.09 -26.56
C ASN A 67 -3.50 17.06 -25.88
N ASN A 68 -4.45 16.52 -26.64
CA ASN A 68 -5.33 15.43 -26.21
C ASN A 68 -4.53 14.11 -26.13
N LYS A 69 -3.77 13.91 -25.06
CA LYS A 69 -3.14 12.61 -24.79
C LYS A 69 -4.22 11.59 -24.48
N LEU A 70 -4.28 10.54 -25.29
CA LEU A 70 -5.23 9.45 -25.11
C LEU A 70 -4.71 8.40 -24.11
N ASP A 71 -5.62 7.74 -23.42
CA ASP A 71 -5.28 6.54 -22.64
C ASP A 71 -4.70 5.46 -23.56
N ILE A 72 -3.64 4.81 -23.10
CA ILE A 72 -2.85 3.88 -23.93
C ILE A 72 -3.59 2.59 -24.29
N VAL A 73 -4.66 2.26 -23.59
CA VAL A 73 -5.40 0.99 -23.69
C VAL A 73 -6.78 1.20 -24.28
N THR A 74 -7.53 2.18 -23.77
CA THR A 74 -8.92 2.44 -24.18
C THR A 74 -9.07 3.64 -25.11
N HIS A 75 -7.99 4.38 -25.36
CA HIS A 75 -7.96 5.59 -26.18
C HIS A 75 -8.95 6.70 -25.74
N MET A 76 -9.41 6.66 -24.49
CA MET A 76 -10.24 7.72 -23.90
C MET A 76 -9.40 8.98 -23.67
N THR A 77 -9.99 10.15 -23.93
CA THR A 77 -9.45 11.45 -23.54
C THR A 77 -9.49 11.60 -21.99
N ALA A 78 -8.74 12.55 -21.45
CA ALA A 78 -8.77 12.86 -20.02
C ALA A 78 -10.17 13.26 -19.54
N SER A 79 -10.91 14.04 -20.36
CA SER A 79 -12.30 14.45 -20.05
C SER A 79 -13.27 13.27 -20.03
N GLU A 80 -13.19 12.35 -20.98
CA GLU A 80 -14.01 11.13 -21.00
C GLU A 80 -13.72 10.23 -19.81
N GLN A 81 -12.45 10.09 -19.43
CA GLN A 81 -12.07 9.34 -18.24
C GLN A 81 -12.65 9.97 -16.97
N ILE A 82 -12.56 11.30 -16.79
CA ILE A 82 -13.15 11.99 -15.63
C ILE A 82 -14.67 11.82 -15.62
N ALA A 83 -15.34 11.93 -16.78
CA ALA A 83 -16.77 11.72 -16.89
C ALA A 83 -17.22 10.30 -16.49
N ALA A 84 -16.40 9.29 -16.79
CA ALA A 84 -16.65 7.90 -16.38
C ALA A 84 -16.31 7.64 -14.89
N ILE A 85 -15.29 8.30 -14.35
CA ILE A 85 -14.86 8.18 -12.95
C ILE A 85 -15.92 8.73 -11.99
N THR A 86 -16.48 9.91 -12.30
CA THR A 86 -17.38 10.65 -11.39
C THR A 86 -18.57 9.84 -10.89
N PRO A 87 -19.42 9.21 -11.74
CA PRO A 87 -20.55 8.41 -11.26
C PRO A 87 -20.10 7.17 -10.49
N ARG A 88 -18.96 6.57 -10.87
CA ARG A 88 -18.41 5.41 -10.17
C ARG A 88 -17.95 5.76 -8.75
N VAL A 89 -17.32 6.91 -8.57
CA VAL A 89 -16.92 7.43 -7.24
C VAL A 89 -18.16 7.68 -6.39
N ALA A 90 -19.20 8.32 -6.93
CA ALA A 90 -20.45 8.58 -6.20
C ALA A 90 -21.12 7.27 -5.74
N GLU A 91 -21.15 6.26 -6.60
CA GLU A 91 -21.66 4.91 -6.24
C GLU A 91 -20.85 4.28 -5.10
N LEU A 92 -19.52 4.34 -5.17
CA LEU A 92 -18.65 3.76 -4.14
C LEU A 92 -18.75 4.51 -2.82
N GLN A 93 -18.90 5.84 -2.85
CA GLN A 93 -19.13 6.65 -1.65
C GLN A 93 -20.46 6.28 -0.97
N ALA A 94 -21.54 6.14 -1.73
CA ALA A 94 -22.83 5.70 -1.20
C ALA A 94 -22.75 4.28 -0.57
N LYS A 95 -21.96 3.37 -1.17
CA LYS A 95 -21.68 2.06 -0.57
C LYS A 95 -20.89 2.17 0.73
N CYS A 96 -19.88 3.07 0.77
CA CYS A 96 -19.09 3.32 1.97
C CYS A 96 -19.98 3.82 3.12
N ASP A 97 -20.83 4.79 2.85
CA ASP A 97 -21.78 5.33 3.82
C ASP A 97 -22.71 4.25 4.38
N LYS A 98 -23.27 3.41 3.49
CA LYS A 98 -24.08 2.27 3.91
C LYS A 98 -23.31 1.30 4.80
N TYR A 99 -22.07 0.98 4.46
CA TYR A 99 -21.25 0.05 5.25
C TYR A 99 -20.84 0.68 6.58
N TYR A 100 -20.58 2.00 6.60
CA TYR A 100 -20.33 2.73 7.84
C TYR A 100 -21.52 2.64 8.81
N GLN A 101 -22.76 2.76 8.35
CA GLN A 101 -23.94 2.56 9.19
C GLN A 101 -24.02 1.13 9.76
N HIS A 102 -23.67 0.11 8.96
CA HIS A 102 -23.56 -1.26 9.47
C HIS A 102 -22.44 -1.43 10.51
N LEU A 103 -21.33 -0.71 10.34
CA LEU A 103 -20.24 -0.71 11.33
C LEU A 103 -20.66 -0.05 12.65
N LEU A 104 -21.40 1.07 12.59
CA LEU A 104 -21.96 1.72 13.78
C LEU A 104 -22.93 0.79 14.52
N SER A 105 -23.79 0.06 13.80
CA SER A 105 -24.68 -0.94 14.40
C SER A 105 -23.89 -2.05 15.10
N ALA A 106 -22.86 -2.59 14.44
CA ALA A 106 -22.02 -3.62 15.02
C ALA A 106 -21.19 -3.12 16.23
N LEU A 107 -20.73 -1.85 16.20
CA LEU A 107 -20.09 -1.22 17.34
C LEU A 107 -21.03 -1.11 18.53
N LYS A 108 -22.28 -0.68 18.30
CA LYS A 108 -23.33 -0.58 19.35
C LYS A 108 -23.62 -1.93 19.99
N GLU A 109 -23.74 -3.01 19.20
CA GLU A 109 -23.88 -4.39 19.70
C GLU A 109 -22.72 -4.79 20.60
N ASN A 110 -21.52 -4.22 20.38
CA ASN A 110 -20.32 -4.47 21.15
C ASN A 110 -20.00 -3.36 22.17
N LYS A 111 -21.02 -2.62 22.62
CA LYS A 111 -20.95 -1.60 23.67
C LYS A 111 -20.15 -0.35 23.33
N TYR A 112 -19.89 -0.08 22.05
CA TYR A 112 -19.35 1.19 21.56
C TYR A 112 -20.46 2.00 20.94
N ILE A 113 -20.83 3.14 21.53
CA ILE A 113 -21.98 3.93 21.12
C ILE A 113 -21.49 5.28 20.57
N LYS A 114 -21.74 5.55 19.29
CA LYS A 114 -21.50 6.88 18.72
C LYS A 114 -22.46 7.88 19.36
N VAL A 115 -21.94 9.02 19.81
CA VAL A 115 -22.76 10.12 20.35
C VAL A 115 -23.60 10.70 19.21
N ASP A 116 -24.88 10.89 19.49
CA ASP A 116 -25.82 11.62 18.63
C ASP A 116 -26.05 13.01 19.23
N PHE A 117 -25.44 14.02 18.63
CA PHE A 117 -25.51 15.40 19.12
C PHE A 117 -26.90 16.04 18.94
N ASP A 118 -27.77 15.48 18.09
CA ASP A 118 -29.13 15.98 17.92
C ASP A 118 -30.09 15.46 19.01
N HIS A 119 -29.68 14.42 19.74
CA HIS A 119 -30.52 13.75 20.76
C HIS A 119 -29.76 13.56 22.08
N LEU A 120 -29.08 14.61 22.58
CA LEU A 120 -28.40 14.58 23.86
C LEU A 120 -29.39 14.69 25.03
N ASP A 121 -29.16 13.92 26.10
CA ASP A 121 -29.83 14.19 27.39
C ASP A 121 -29.21 15.40 28.10
N LYS A 122 -29.84 15.88 29.18
CA LYS A 122 -29.36 17.09 29.89
C LYS A 122 -27.95 16.97 30.46
N GLN A 123 -27.54 15.76 30.87
CA GLN A 123 -26.21 15.50 31.44
C GLN A 123 -25.16 15.49 30.32
N GLN A 124 -25.48 14.83 29.21
CA GLN A 124 -24.65 14.80 28.00
C GLN A 124 -24.46 16.20 27.42
N GLU A 125 -25.56 16.98 27.29
CA GLU A 125 -25.53 18.37 26.80
C GLU A 125 -24.60 19.22 27.66
N HIS A 126 -24.75 19.14 29.01
CA HIS A 126 -23.88 19.87 29.92
C HIS A 126 -22.41 19.50 29.77
N TYR A 127 -22.11 18.18 29.69
CA TYR A 127 -20.75 17.68 29.53
C TYR A 127 -20.11 18.16 28.22
N TRP A 128 -20.78 17.91 27.08
CA TRP A 128 -20.23 18.23 25.78
C TRP A 128 -20.07 19.73 25.55
N LYS A 129 -21.01 20.54 26.06
CA LYS A 129 -20.91 21.99 26.03
C LYS A 129 -19.75 22.50 26.87
N ALA A 130 -19.56 21.94 28.06
CA ALA A 130 -18.41 22.28 28.91
C ALA A 130 -17.09 21.92 28.20
N TYR A 131 -16.99 20.71 27.68
CA TYR A 131 -15.80 20.26 26.93
C TYR A 131 -15.51 21.16 25.72
N PHE A 132 -16.52 21.45 24.92
CA PHE A 132 -16.37 22.36 23.78
C PHE A 132 -15.84 23.72 24.24
N THR A 133 -16.40 24.27 25.30
CA THR A 133 -16.06 25.64 25.78
C THR A 133 -14.66 25.71 26.39
N SER A 134 -14.21 24.68 27.13
CA SER A 134 -12.91 24.68 27.82
C SER A 134 -11.77 24.18 26.92
N GLU A 135 -11.99 23.15 26.11
CA GLU A 135 -10.90 22.47 25.41
C GLU A 135 -10.78 22.83 23.92
N ILE A 136 -11.92 23.16 23.27
CA ILE A 136 -11.96 23.35 21.81
C ILE A 136 -12.08 24.84 21.44
N LEU A 137 -13.08 25.54 21.98
CA LEU A 137 -13.36 26.92 21.61
C LEU A 137 -12.17 27.88 21.72
N PRO A 138 -11.30 27.81 22.78
CA PRO A 138 -10.17 28.73 22.91
C PRO A 138 -9.12 28.65 21.81
N ILE A 139 -9.05 27.51 21.10
CA ILE A 139 -8.05 27.25 20.04
C ILE A 139 -8.62 27.36 18.62
N LEU A 140 -9.95 27.52 18.49
CA LEU A 140 -10.55 27.74 17.18
C LEU A 140 -10.24 29.14 16.66
N SER A 141 -9.94 29.24 15.38
CA SER A 141 -9.62 30.49 14.68
C SER A 141 -10.64 30.75 13.56
N PRO A 142 -11.84 31.24 13.88
CA PRO A 142 -12.85 31.54 12.87
C PRO A 142 -12.38 32.70 11.98
N GLN A 143 -12.65 32.57 10.69
CA GLN A 143 -12.32 33.56 9.67
C GLN A 143 -13.60 33.97 8.96
N VAL A 144 -13.83 35.27 8.84
CA VAL A 144 -14.93 35.84 8.06
C VAL A 144 -14.44 36.10 6.64
N VAL A 145 -15.27 35.80 5.67
CA VAL A 145 -14.99 36.07 4.24
C VAL A 145 -16.03 37.06 3.74
N ASP A 146 -15.61 38.29 3.52
CA ASP A 146 -16.39 39.39 3.02
C ASP A 146 -15.57 40.29 2.07
N GLN A 147 -16.02 41.50 1.79
CA GLN A 147 -15.30 42.44 0.92
C GLN A 147 -13.96 42.91 1.51
N ARG A 148 -13.78 42.86 2.81
CA ARG A 148 -12.56 43.32 3.53
C ARG A 148 -11.62 42.16 3.87
N HIS A 149 -12.16 40.95 3.99
CA HIS A 149 -11.45 39.75 4.41
C HIS A 149 -11.41 38.73 3.25
N PRO A 150 -10.24 38.56 2.60
CA PRO A 150 -10.11 37.65 1.47
C PRO A 150 -10.32 36.20 1.88
N PHE A 151 -10.71 35.36 0.90
CA PHE A 151 -10.85 33.92 1.09
C PHE A 151 -9.52 33.29 1.54
N PRO A 152 -9.50 32.53 2.65
CA PRO A 152 -8.28 31.95 3.20
C PRO A 152 -7.75 30.83 2.30
N PHE A 153 -6.44 30.58 2.42
CA PHE A 153 -5.87 29.37 1.82
C PHE A 153 -6.27 28.13 2.60
N LEU A 154 -7.01 27.24 1.94
CA LEU A 154 -7.43 25.96 2.52
C LEU A 154 -6.38 24.88 2.24
N ARG A 155 -5.90 24.23 3.30
CA ARG A 155 -4.87 23.18 3.20
C ARG A 155 -5.45 21.88 2.69
N ASN A 156 -4.60 21.07 2.07
CA ASN A 156 -4.97 19.75 1.55
C ASN A 156 -5.39 18.79 2.67
N LYS A 157 -6.50 18.11 2.51
CA LYS A 157 -7.08 17.11 3.43
C LYS A 157 -7.51 17.62 4.80
N GLU A 158 -7.45 18.89 5.06
CA GLU A 158 -8.02 19.47 6.29
C GLU A 158 -9.54 19.60 6.21
N ILE A 159 -10.18 19.44 7.37
CA ILE A 159 -11.62 19.63 7.55
C ILE A 159 -11.85 21.07 7.99
N TYR A 160 -12.91 21.65 7.47
CA TYR A 160 -13.36 23.01 7.79
C TYR A 160 -14.84 23.01 8.11
N TYR A 161 -15.25 23.87 8.99
CA TYR A 161 -16.66 24.26 9.14
C TYR A 161 -16.93 25.50 8.29
N ALA A 162 -17.97 25.47 7.46
CA ALA A 162 -18.44 26.60 6.69
C ALA A 162 -19.81 27.06 7.20
N ALA A 163 -19.98 28.33 7.36
CA ALA A 163 -21.24 28.98 7.78
C ALA A 163 -21.62 30.07 6.79
N GLN A 164 -22.87 30.09 6.37
CA GLN A 164 -23.50 31.23 5.71
C GLN A 164 -24.21 32.08 6.76
N LEU A 165 -23.76 33.29 6.89
CA LEU A 165 -24.14 34.23 7.95
C LEU A 165 -24.86 35.44 7.36
N ASN A 166 -25.81 35.99 8.10
CA ASN A 166 -26.50 37.24 7.74
C ASN A 166 -26.44 38.24 8.89
N SER A 167 -25.93 39.40 8.59
CA SER A 167 -25.91 40.55 9.51
C SER A 167 -26.83 41.66 9.04
N LYS A 168 -27.46 42.36 9.99
CA LYS A 168 -28.33 43.51 9.67
C LYS A 168 -27.56 44.62 8.93
N ASN A 169 -26.26 44.75 9.16
CA ASN A 169 -25.44 45.84 8.63
C ASN A 169 -24.65 45.43 7.36
N ASP A 170 -24.22 44.17 7.26
CA ASP A 170 -23.29 43.72 6.23
C ASP A 170 -23.88 42.76 5.20
N GLY A 171 -25.18 42.40 5.36
CA GLY A 171 -25.84 41.44 4.51
C GLY A 171 -25.34 40.01 4.65
N VAL A 172 -25.31 39.22 3.57
CA VAL A 172 -24.84 37.82 3.56
C VAL A 172 -23.33 37.75 3.39
N TYR A 173 -22.69 37.02 4.27
CA TYR A 173 -21.25 36.72 4.23
C TYR A 173 -20.97 35.31 4.73
N TYR A 174 -19.71 34.85 4.69
CA TYR A 174 -19.37 33.47 5.03
C TYR A 174 -18.34 33.42 6.17
N GLY A 175 -18.51 32.46 7.07
CA GLY A 175 -17.55 32.11 8.10
C GLY A 175 -16.88 30.79 7.75
N ILE A 176 -15.56 30.69 7.95
CA ILE A 176 -14.79 29.46 7.79
C ILE A 176 -13.99 29.22 9.06
N ILE A 177 -14.07 28.03 9.61
CA ILE A 177 -13.30 27.61 10.79
C ILE A 177 -12.44 26.41 10.37
N PRO A 178 -11.10 26.51 10.37
CA PRO A 178 -10.24 25.35 10.21
C PRO A 178 -10.30 24.46 11.44
N LEU A 179 -10.47 23.16 11.25
CA LEU A 179 -10.54 22.16 12.31
C LEU A 179 -9.21 21.39 12.39
N SER A 180 -8.12 22.14 12.50
CA SER A 180 -6.77 21.56 12.56
C SER A 180 -6.47 20.94 13.92
N GLY A 181 -5.74 19.82 13.90
CA GLY A 181 -5.53 18.84 14.95
C GLY A 181 -4.76 19.27 16.22
N GLN A 182 -5.07 20.42 16.80
CA GLN A 182 -4.52 20.83 18.09
C GLN A 182 -5.33 20.31 19.30
N PHE A 183 -6.39 19.58 19.05
CA PHE A 183 -7.26 18.93 20.05
C PHE A 183 -7.46 17.45 19.72
N GLU A 184 -7.89 16.67 20.71
CA GLU A 184 -8.24 15.25 20.50
C GLU A 184 -9.42 15.15 19.54
N GLN A 185 -9.20 14.47 18.41
CA GLN A 185 -10.19 14.39 17.32
C GLN A 185 -11.19 13.26 17.48
N LEU A 186 -10.90 12.28 18.33
CA LEU A 186 -11.75 11.15 18.65
C LEU A 186 -11.86 10.98 20.15
N LEU A 187 -13.01 11.34 20.69
CA LEU A 187 -13.27 11.43 22.12
C LEU A 187 -13.96 10.15 22.60
N PHE A 188 -13.58 9.66 23.79
CA PHE A 188 -14.18 8.48 24.40
C PHE A 188 -14.60 8.74 25.84
N ILE A 189 -15.80 8.28 26.20
CA ILE A 189 -16.36 8.37 27.56
C ILE A 189 -16.80 6.97 27.97
N LYS A 190 -16.32 6.51 29.14
CA LYS A 190 -16.86 5.30 29.78
C LYS A 190 -18.12 5.63 30.54
N ASN A 191 -19.22 4.97 30.20
CA ASN A 191 -20.49 5.15 30.86
C ASN A 191 -20.61 4.23 32.08
N PRO A 192 -21.44 4.58 33.09
CA PRO A 192 -21.68 3.76 34.29
C PRO A 192 -22.24 2.37 33.99
N ASP A 193 -22.96 2.21 32.89
CA ASP A 193 -23.54 0.93 32.43
C ASP A 193 -22.52 -0.01 31.76
N GLY A 194 -21.24 0.38 31.70
CA GLY A 194 -20.15 -0.38 31.10
C GLY A 194 -20.07 -0.25 29.59
N THR A 195 -20.86 0.64 28.96
CA THR A 195 -20.69 1.02 27.56
C THR A 195 -19.61 2.09 27.40
N THR A 196 -19.11 2.25 26.18
CA THR A 196 -18.16 3.32 25.84
C THR A 196 -18.78 4.19 24.75
N SER A 197 -19.10 5.45 25.10
CA SER A 197 -19.51 6.45 24.12
C SER A 197 -18.30 7.00 23.39
N PHE A 198 -18.43 7.28 22.10
CA PHE A 198 -17.40 7.97 21.33
C PHE A 198 -18.02 9.07 20.45
N ALA A 199 -17.25 10.15 20.25
CA ALA A 199 -17.62 11.27 19.41
C ALA A 199 -16.43 11.73 18.57
N PHE A 200 -16.72 12.22 17.35
CA PHE A 200 -15.75 12.95 16.56
C PHE A 200 -15.79 14.43 16.89
N ALA A 201 -14.64 15.04 17.10
CA ALA A 201 -14.57 16.44 17.51
C ALA A 201 -15.07 17.41 16.43
N ASP A 202 -14.97 17.06 15.16
CA ASP A 202 -15.53 17.83 14.05
C ASP A 202 -17.07 17.87 14.11
N GLU A 203 -17.74 16.78 14.48
CA GLU A 203 -19.20 16.75 14.69
C GLU A 203 -19.60 17.56 15.95
N LEU A 204 -18.83 17.44 17.05
CA LEU A 204 -19.01 18.25 18.25
C LEU A 204 -18.90 19.75 17.93
N ILE A 205 -17.89 20.13 17.14
CA ILE A 205 -17.71 21.52 16.71
C ILE A 205 -18.88 21.96 15.83
N ALA A 206 -19.30 21.13 14.86
CA ALA A 206 -20.43 21.45 13.99
C ALA A 206 -21.71 21.75 14.81
N HIS A 207 -21.93 20.99 15.90
CA HIS A 207 -23.09 21.19 16.78
C HIS A 207 -23.06 22.53 17.52
N TYR A 208 -21.91 22.92 18.08
CA TYR A 208 -21.81 24.16 18.88
C TYR A 208 -21.28 25.38 18.13
N ALA A 209 -20.81 25.24 16.88
CA ALA A 209 -20.16 26.32 16.13
C ALA A 209 -21.05 27.55 15.87
N ALA A 210 -22.37 27.40 15.87
CA ALA A 210 -23.30 28.51 15.77
C ALA A 210 -23.07 29.56 16.90
N SER A 211 -22.65 29.13 18.08
CA SER A 211 -22.36 30.03 19.22
C SER A 211 -21.15 30.95 18.99
N ILE A 212 -20.25 30.58 18.08
CA ILE A 212 -19.07 31.37 17.72
C ILE A 212 -19.48 32.63 16.94
N PHE A 213 -20.53 32.53 16.13
CA PHE A 213 -21.03 33.61 15.27
C PHE A 213 -22.23 34.34 15.89
N ASN A 214 -22.25 34.54 17.22
CA ASN A 214 -23.38 35.04 17.99
C ASN A 214 -23.88 36.46 17.62
N LYS A 215 -23.10 37.23 16.84
CA LYS A 215 -23.49 38.58 16.36
C LYS A 215 -24.25 38.52 15.00
N SER A 216 -24.43 37.35 14.44
CA SER A 216 -25.03 37.16 13.12
C SER A 216 -26.03 36.00 13.15
N THR A 217 -26.97 35.99 12.23
CA THR A 217 -27.91 34.88 12.07
C THR A 217 -27.30 33.83 11.17
N LEU A 218 -27.12 32.62 11.68
CA LEU A 218 -26.70 31.47 10.91
C LEU A 218 -27.86 31.03 9.99
N GLN A 219 -27.60 31.00 8.67
CA GLN A 219 -28.58 30.55 7.67
C GLN A 219 -28.34 29.08 7.28
N ASN A 220 -27.11 28.76 6.94
CA ASN A 220 -26.69 27.41 6.54
C ASN A 220 -25.30 27.11 7.12
N ALA A 221 -25.04 25.84 7.38
CA ALA A 221 -23.71 25.38 7.80
C ALA A 221 -23.46 23.93 7.36
N CYS A 222 -22.20 23.60 7.19
CA CYS A 222 -21.74 22.22 6.99
C CYS A 222 -20.24 22.07 7.30
N LEU A 223 -19.83 20.85 7.55
CA LEU A 223 -18.42 20.49 7.46
C LEU A 223 -18.04 20.23 6.00
N PHE A 224 -16.82 20.58 5.62
CA PHE A 224 -16.33 20.26 4.31
C PHE A 224 -14.83 19.97 4.35
N ARG A 225 -14.35 19.25 3.33
CA ARG A 225 -12.95 18.87 3.18
C ARG A 225 -12.48 19.10 1.75
N VAL A 226 -11.28 19.64 1.58
CA VAL A 226 -10.65 19.91 0.28
C VAL A 226 -9.57 18.89 0.00
N THR A 227 -9.62 18.26 -1.16
CA THR A 227 -8.49 17.47 -1.69
C THR A 227 -7.83 18.26 -2.83
N ARG A 228 -6.50 18.44 -2.75
CA ARG A 228 -5.70 19.13 -3.76
C ARG A 228 -4.90 18.16 -4.60
N ASN A 229 -4.61 18.54 -5.82
CA ASN A 229 -3.64 17.85 -6.65
C ASN A 229 -2.27 17.76 -5.91
N ALA A 230 -1.57 16.65 -6.05
CA ALA A 230 -0.23 16.44 -5.48
C ALA A 230 0.75 15.85 -6.52
N ASP A 231 0.36 15.83 -7.79
CA ASP A 231 1.15 15.26 -8.87
C ASP A 231 1.95 16.38 -9.57
N ILE A 232 3.12 16.69 -9.00
CA ILE A 232 4.14 17.53 -9.68
C ILE A 232 5.23 16.60 -10.20
N THR A 233 5.65 16.82 -11.45
CA THR A 233 6.80 16.16 -12.05
C THR A 233 8.07 16.93 -11.74
N VAL A 234 9.21 16.23 -11.67
CA VAL A 234 10.54 16.84 -11.41
C VAL A 234 10.97 17.73 -12.56
N ASP A 235 10.49 17.45 -13.78
CA ASP A 235 10.82 18.20 -15.01
C ASP A 235 10.50 19.69 -14.93
N GLU A 236 9.56 20.09 -14.05
CA GLU A 236 9.20 21.50 -13.85
C GLU A 236 10.17 22.26 -12.92
N GLY A 237 11.13 21.57 -12.30
CA GLY A 237 12.06 22.14 -11.31
C GLY A 237 13.54 22.12 -11.67
N MET A 238 13.93 21.36 -12.70
CA MET A 238 15.34 21.24 -13.10
C MET A 238 15.69 22.23 -14.20
N MET A 239 16.14 23.42 -13.83
CA MET A 239 16.79 24.35 -14.76
C MET A 239 18.28 24.57 -14.44
N ASP A 240 18.84 23.98 -13.40
CA ASP A 240 20.22 24.21 -12.98
C ASP A 240 20.90 22.90 -12.58
N HIS A 241 21.97 22.53 -13.26
CA HIS A 241 22.71 21.29 -13.05
C HIS A 241 23.59 21.29 -11.78
N ASP A 242 23.74 22.44 -11.12
CA ASP A 242 24.60 22.62 -9.96
C ASP A 242 23.86 22.51 -8.61
N ILE A 243 22.53 22.28 -8.63
CA ILE A 243 21.73 22.19 -7.40
C ILE A 243 21.63 20.74 -6.91
N ASP A 244 21.86 20.51 -5.62
CA ASP A 244 21.65 19.21 -4.98
C ASP A 244 20.20 18.73 -5.20
N PHE A 245 20.05 17.51 -5.73
CA PHE A 245 18.75 16.93 -6.03
C PHE A 245 17.81 16.88 -4.82
N ARG A 246 18.36 16.78 -3.59
CA ARG A 246 17.59 16.86 -2.33
C ARG A 246 16.94 18.23 -2.13
N ASP A 247 17.61 19.30 -2.50
CA ASP A 247 17.09 20.66 -2.39
C ASP A 247 15.99 20.90 -3.42
N VAL A 248 16.16 20.40 -4.65
CA VAL A 248 15.10 20.39 -5.67
C VAL A 248 13.85 19.67 -5.16
N MET A 249 14.01 18.48 -4.58
CA MET A 249 12.89 17.72 -4.03
C MET A 249 12.22 18.44 -2.86
N SER A 250 12.99 19.08 -1.99
CA SER A 250 12.45 19.86 -0.86
C SER A 250 11.63 21.08 -1.35
N GLU A 251 12.06 21.74 -2.42
CA GLU A 251 11.32 22.85 -3.02
C GLU A 251 10.03 22.37 -3.71
N LEU A 252 10.08 21.26 -4.43
CA LEU A 252 8.90 20.63 -5.03
C LEU A 252 7.85 20.26 -3.98
N LEU A 253 8.26 19.74 -2.80
CA LEU A 253 7.36 19.43 -1.70
C LEU A 253 6.65 20.69 -1.18
N LYS A 254 7.32 21.84 -1.15
CA LYS A 254 6.71 23.13 -0.79
C LYS A 254 5.69 23.58 -1.85
N LYS A 255 6.00 23.44 -3.16
CA LYS A 255 5.09 23.79 -4.26
C LYS A 255 3.83 22.92 -4.28
N ARG A 256 3.93 21.60 -4.01
CA ARG A 256 2.79 20.67 -3.94
C ARG A 256 1.67 21.16 -3.00
N ARG A 257 2.02 21.83 -1.92
CA ARG A 257 1.04 22.32 -0.94
C ARG A 257 0.06 23.34 -1.49
N LYS A 258 0.41 24.00 -2.62
CA LYS A 258 -0.37 25.11 -3.23
C LYS A 258 -1.13 24.72 -4.49
N LEU A 259 -1.12 23.46 -4.91
CA LEU A 259 -1.76 23.02 -6.14
C LEU A 259 -3.30 23.13 -6.12
N ALA A 260 -3.91 23.04 -7.29
CA ALA A 260 -5.34 23.20 -7.50
C ALA A 260 -6.19 22.23 -6.65
N ALA A 261 -7.37 22.67 -6.20
CA ALA A 261 -8.35 21.80 -5.57
C ALA A 261 -8.98 20.90 -6.64
N VAL A 262 -9.08 19.60 -6.36
CA VAL A 262 -9.60 18.59 -7.29
C VAL A 262 -10.84 17.88 -6.79
N ARG A 263 -11.18 18.00 -5.50
CA ARG A 263 -12.39 17.45 -4.90
C ARG A 263 -12.84 18.26 -3.69
N LEU A 264 -14.15 18.42 -3.54
CA LEU A 264 -14.81 18.88 -2.32
C LEU A 264 -15.70 17.78 -1.76
N GLN A 265 -15.62 17.55 -0.46
CA GLN A 265 -16.47 16.63 0.28
C GLN A 265 -17.22 17.40 1.35
N PHE A 266 -18.51 17.07 1.57
CA PHE A 266 -19.41 17.74 2.50
C PHE A 266 -20.03 16.73 3.47
N TRP A 267 -20.27 17.18 4.71
CA TRP A 267 -20.91 16.37 5.75
C TRP A 267 -21.79 17.25 6.66
N PRO A 268 -22.94 16.79 7.15
CA PRO A 268 -23.69 15.61 6.68
C PRO A 268 -24.49 15.94 5.42
N SER A 269 -24.57 17.20 5.06
CA SER A 269 -25.29 17.74 3.91
C SER A 269 -24.44 18.77 3.16
N ALA A 270 -24.90 19.16 1.99
CA ALA A 270 -24.24 20.14 1.13
C ALA A 270 -25.19 21.29 0.78
N PRO A 271 -25.36 22.31 1.66
CA PRO A 271 -26.18 23.47 1.37
C PRO A 271 -25.76 24.16 0.07
N GLN A 272 -26.69 24.40 -0.85
CA GLN A 272 -26.40 24.84 -2.22
C GLN A 272 -25.60 26.15 -2.27
N GLU A 273 -25.90 27.10 -1.40
CA GLU A 273 -25.25 28.41 -1.31
C GLU A 273 -23.78 28.25 -0.88
N ILE A 274 -23.52 27.38 0.10
CA ILE A 274 -22.14 27.09 0.58
C ILE A 274 -21.37 26.34 -0.51
N VAL A 275 -21.99 25.34 -1.15
CA VAL A 275 -21.37 24.60 -2.25
C VAL A 275 -21.00 25.54 -3.40
N LYS A 276 -21.91 26.43 -3.82
CA LYS A 276 -21.64 27.41 -4.87
C LYS A 276 -20.50 28.35 -4.47
N PHE A 277 -20.56 28.90 -3.27
CA PHE A 277 -19.52 29.81 -2.76
C PHE A 277 -18.13 29.14 -2.78
N LEU A 278 -18.02 27.92 -2.24
CA LEU A 278 -16.73 27.21 -2.17
C LEU A 278 -16.22 26.81 -3.57
N ARG A 279 -17.11 26.36 -4.45
CA ARG A 279 -16.75 26.01 -5.82
C ARG A 279 -16.21 27.21 -6.59
N ASP A 280 -16.85 28.38 -6.47
CA ASP A 280 -16.43 29.61 -7.16
C ASP A 280 -15.06 30.08 -6.63
N LYS A 281 -14.82 29.99 -5.30
CA LYS A 281 -13.54 30.37 -4.68
C LYS A 281 -12.39 29.40 -4.97
N LEU A 282 -12.68 28.10 -5.09
CA LEU A 282 -11.69 27.04 -5.28
C LEU A 282 -11.59 26.55 -6.73
N VAL A 283 -12.43 27.05 -7.62
CA VAL A 283 -12.51 26.68 -9.04
C VAL A 283 -12.72 25.17 -9.21
N VAL A 284 -13.66 24.59 -8.45
CA VAL A 284 -13.96 23.15 -8.50
C VAL A 284 -15.27 22.92 -9.25
N PRO A 285 -15.31 22.06 -10.29
CA PRO A 285 -16.52 21.70 -11.02
C PRO A 285 -17.57 21.00 -10.12
N ALA A 286 -18.86 21.10 -10.50
CA ALA A 286 -19.96 20.53 -9.70
C ALA A 286 -19.87 19.01 -9.52
N ASP A 287 -19.42 18.33 -10.54
CA ASP A 287 -19.24 16.87 -10.60
C ASP A 287 -18.13 16.32 -9.69
N ARG A 288 -17.36 17.20 -9.04
CA ARG A 288 -16.32 16.85 -8.06
C ARG A 288 -16.67 17.25 -6.62
N CYS A 289 -17.96 17.52 -6.39
CA CYS A 289 -18.53 17.80 -5.08
C CYS A 289 -19.32 16.58 -4.61
N TYR A 290 -18.94 16.01 -3.48
CA TYR A 290 -19.51 14.77 -2.94
C TYR A 290 -20.04 15.02 -1.53
N THR A 291 -21.24 14.52 -1.24
CA THR A 291 -21.82 14.52 0.11
C THR A 291 -21.69 13.11 0.68
N GLN A 292 -21.34 12.99 1.97
CA GLN A 292 -21.19 11.72 2.66
C GLN A 292 -21.67 11.79 4.10
N THR A 293 -22.01 10.63 4.68
CA THR A 293 -22.37 10.46 6.09
C THR A 293 -21.30 9.74 6.91
N SER A 294 -20.38 9.10 6.23
CA SER A 294 -19.12 8.59 6.85
C SER A 294 -18.19 9.77 7.19
N PRO A 295 -17.25 9.61 8.14
CA PRO A 295 -16.31 10.66 8.50
C PRO A 295 -15.54 11.22 7.29
N LEU A 296 -15.35 12.53 7.24
CA LEU A 296 -14.61 13.21 6.17
C LEU A 296 -13.12 12.83 6.18
N ASP A 297 -12.54 12.61 7.37
CA ASP A 297 -11.15 12.13 7.51
C ASP A 297 -11.12 10.62 7.75
N PRO A 298 -10.61 9.81 6.80
CA PRO A 298 -10.39 8.37 7.02
C PRO A 298 -9.49 8.07 8.23
N GLY A 299 -8.63 9.02 8.62
CA GLY A 299 -7.79 8.90 9.80
C GLY A 299 -8.56 8.66 11.10
N LEU A 300 -9.77 9.20 11.20
CA LEU A 300 -10.65 8.98 12.35
C LEU A 300 -11.07 7.51 12.48
N LEU A 301 -11.34 6.84 11.35
CA LEU A 301 -11.66 5.41 11.35
C LEU A 301 -10.46 4.54 11.70
N PHE A 302 -9.23 4.91 11.30
CA PHE A 302 -8.02 4.21 11.75
C PHE A 302 -7.84 4.32 13.27
N ARG A 303 -8.06 5.51 13.85
CA ARG A 303 -7.99 5.73 15.31
C ARG A 303 -9.08 4.95 16.05
N LEU A 304 -10.32 4.96 15.54
CA LEU A 304 -11.42 4.18 16.09
C LEU A 304 -11.10 2.68 16.05
N ALA A 305 -10.61 2.18 14.93
CA ALA A 305 -10.20 0.78 14.81
C ALA A 305 -9.10 0.41 15.81
N SER A 306 -8.09 1.27 15.97
CA SER A 306 -7.01 1.06 16.94
C SER A 306 -7.53 1.01 18.36
N ARG A 307 -8.48 1.88 18.71
CA ARG A 307 -9.10 1.89 20.04
C ARG A 307 -9.92 0.63 20.31
N VAL A 308 -10.74 0.21 19.33
CA VAL A 308 -11.51 -1.03 19.41
C VAL A 308 -10.60 -2.26 19.48
N SER A 309 -9.50 -2.27 18.71
CA SER A 309 -8.49 -3.33 18.75
C SER A 309 -7.78 -3.47 20.10
N ALA A 310 -7.68 -2.39 20.87
CA ALA A 310 -7.04 -2.40 22.18
C ALA A 310 -7.86 -3.13 23.24
N ASP A 311 -9.15 -3.36 23.01
CA ASP A 311 -9.96 -4.23 23.86
C ASP A 311 -9.57 -5.69 23.64
N SER A 312 -9.44 -6.44 24.73
CA SER A 312 -8.99 -7.84 24.71
C SER A 312 -10.00 -8.83 24.10
N ASN A 313 -10.98 -8.35 23.32
CA ASN A 313 -11.96 -9.20 22.67
C ASN A 313 -11.38 -9.79 21.36
N PRO A 314 -11.19 -11.12 21.28
CA PRO A 314 -10.65 -11.77 20.08
C PRO A 314 -11.48 -11.57 18.81
N ALA A 315 -12.76 -11.21 18.93
CA ALA A 315 -13.65 -10.95 17.80
C ALA A 315 -13.36 -9.60 17.11
N PHE A 316 -12.57 -8.74 17.71
CA PHE A 316 -12.31 -7.39 17.19
C PHE A 316 -11.13 -7.31 16.23
N SER A 317 -10.13 -8.16 16.39
CA SER A 317 -8.90 -8.15 15.59
C SER A 317 -8.51 -9.53 15.12
N TYR A 318 -7.79 -9.60 14.02
CA TYR A 318 -7.12 -10.86 13.68
C TYR A 318 -6.16 -11.28 14.80
N PRO A 319 -5.98 -12.57 15.02
CA PRO A 319 -4.89 -13.03 15.87
C PRO A 319 -3.57 -12.40 15.46
N PRO A 320 -2.68 -12.00 16.38
CA PRO A 320 -1.39 -11.42 16.02
C PRO A 320 -0.67 -12.27 14.97
N ALA A 321 -0.18 -11.62 13.92
CA ALA A 321 0.70 -12.29 12.97
C ALA A 321 1.98 -12.71 13.71
N ARG A 322 2.33 -13.98 13.63
CA ARG A 322 3.55 -14.52 14.22
C ARG A 322 4.38 -15.12 13.08
N PRO A 323 5.27 -14.31 12.46
CA PRO A 323 6.17 -14.84 11.47
C PRO A 323 6.97 -16.00 12.04
N ILE A 324 7.17 -17.04 11.27
CA ILE A 324 8.04 -18.16 11.61
C ILE A 324 9.43 -17.59 11.85
N GLN A 325 9.93 -17.75 13.08
CA GLN A 325 11.25 -17.28 13.46
C GLN A 325 12.29 -18.34 13.08
N ALA A 326 13.40 -17.89 12.51
CA ALA A 326 14.55 -18.75 12.35
C ALA A 326 15.12 -19.14 13.72
N PRO A 327 15.66 -20.37 13.88
CA PRO A 327 16.44 -20.74 15.06
C PRO A 327 17.49 -19.70 15.42
N ALA A 328 17.83 -19.59 16.70
CA ALA A 328 18.78 -18.56 17.17
C ALA A 328 20.17 -18.71 16.51
N ASP A 329 20.55 -19.94 16.24
CA ASP A 329 21.81 -20.35 15.59
C ASP A 329 21.72 -20.40 14.05
N TYR A 330 20.56 -20.13 13.47
CA TYR A 330 20.39 -20.10 12.01
C TYR A 330 21.15 -18.92 11.40
N ASP A 331 22.11 -19.25 10.57
CA ASP A 331 22.98 -18.31 9.88
C ASP A 331 22.67 -18.27 8.38
N LEU A 332 21.82 -17.31 7.98
CA LEU A 332 21.43 -17.14 6.58
C LEU A 332 22.63 -16.86 5.66
N TYR A 333 23.65 -16.14 6.16
CA TYR A 333 24.85 -15.86 5.39
C TYR A 333 25.59 -17.16 5.05
N ALA A 334 25.78 -18.03 6.04
CA ALA A 334 26.42 -19.33 5.83
C ALA A 334 25.55 -20.29 5.00
N GLU A 335 24.23 -20.28 5.18
CA GLU A 335 23.31 -21.14 4.39
C GLU A 335 23.31 -20.75 2.90
N ALA A 336 23.31 -19.46 2.60
CA ALA A 336 23.34 -18.98 1.22
C ALA A 336 24.64 -19.36 0.46
N HIS A 337 25.73 -19.66 1.16
CA HIS A 337 26.94 -20.21 0.55
C HIS A 337 26.87 -21.72 0.26
N LYS A 338 25.86 -22.42 0.78
CA LYS A 338 25.68 -23.86 0.54
C LYS A 338 24.64 -24.13 -0.57
N HIS A 339 23.61 -23.32 -0.64
CA HIS A 339 22.50 -23.44 -1.61
C HIS A 339 21.73 -22.12 -1.71
N ASP A 340 20.96 -21.96 -2.77
CA ASP A 340 20.04 -20.85 -2.92
C ASP A 340 18.97 -20.86 -1.80
N VAL A 341 18.58 -19.70 -1.32
CA VAL A 341 17.57 -19.54 -0.25
C VAL A 341 16.42 -18.66 -0.70
N LEU A 342 15.19 -19.08 -0.38
CA LEU A 342 13.97 -18.30 -0.58
C LEU A 342 13.32 -18.00 0.78
N LEU A 343 13.18 -16.71 1.11
CA LEU A 343 12.35 -16.24 2.22
C LEU A 343 11.03 -15.69 1.70
N SER A 344 9.95 -15.92 2.44
CA SER A 344 8.61 -15.46 2.10
C SER A 344 7.99 -14.67 3.26
N TYR A 345 7.82 -13.38 3.06
CA TYR A 345 7.15 -12.48 4.02
C TYR A 345 5.64 -12.46 3.75
N PRO A 346 4.79 -12.26 4.78
CA PRO A 346 5.05 -12.09 6.21
C PRO A 346 5.13 -13.43 6.96
N TYR A 347 5.15 -14.56 6.26
CA TYR A 347 5.11 -15.91 6.86
C TYR A 347 6.40 -16.25 7.60
N GLN A 348 7.53 -15.80 7.06
CA GLN A 348 8.84 -15.90 7.70
C GLN A 348 9.34 -14.52 8.12
N SER A 349 10.14 -14.46 9.18
CA SER A 349 10.70 -13.21 9.70
C SER A 349 11.76 -12.63 8.76
N ILE A 350 11.80 -11.30 8.62
CA ILE A 350 12.89 -10.59 7.92
C ILE A 350 14.21 -10.56 8.73
N ARG A 351 14.16 -10.86 10.01
CA ARG A 351 15.35 -10.80 10.91
C ARG A 351 16.58 -11.58 10.43
N PRO A 352 16.44 -12.78 9.82
CA PRO A 352 17.60 -13.47 9.26
C PRO A 352 18.33 -12.66 8.19
N PHE A 353 17.59 -11.94 7.32
CA PHE A 353 18.17 -11.06 6.31
C PHE A 353 18.91 -9.87 6.95
N ILE A 354 18.34 -9.25 7.99
CA ILE A 354 19.01 -8.16 8.73
C ILE A 354 20.29 -8.66 9.37
N ARG A 355 20.26 -9.84 10.04
CA ARG A 355 21.45 -10.46 10.64
C ARG A 355 22.52 -10.80 9.59
N MET A 356 22.10 -11.24 8.40
CA MET A 356 23.00 -11.49 7.27
C MET A 356 23.76 -10.22 6.87
N LEU A 357 23.07 -9.08 6.75
CA LEU A 357 23.71 -7.79 6.45
C LEU A 357 24.67 -7.36 7.54
N MET A 358 24.28 -7.48 8.82
CA MET A 358 25.13 -7.15 9.97
C MET A 358 26.39 -8.03 9.99
N LYS A 359 26.24 -9.33 9.73
CA LYS A 359 27.36 -10.26 9.64
C LYS A 359 28.30 -9.91 8.48
N ALA A 360 27.76 -9.66 7.30
CA ALA A 360 28.54 -9.23 6.14
C ALA A 360 29.32 -7.94 6.41
N GLY A 361 28.71 -6.98 7.15
CA GLY A 361 29.36 -5.72 7.53
C GLY A 361 30.56 -5.91 8.48
N SER A 362 30.65 -7.04 9.19
CA SER A 362 31.77 -7.36 10.10
C SER A 362 32.70 -8.44 9.58
N ASP A 363 32.40 -9.12 8.48
CA ASP A 363 33.19 -10.17 7.89
C ASP A 363 34.48 -9.57 7.23
N PRO A 364 35.71 -9.98 7.61
CA PRO A 364 36.93 -9.42 7.05
C PRO A 364 37.07 -9.67 5.54
N ASP A 365 36.51 -10.75 5.01
CA ASP A 365 36.58 -11.08 3.59
C ASP A 365 35.62 -10.24 2.73
N VAL A 366 34.58 -9.62 3.31
CA VAL A 366 33.67 -8.73 2.60
C VAL A 366 34.36 -7.39 2.32
N VAL A 367 34.37 -7.01 1.06
CA VAL A 367 34.97 -5.74 0.60
C VAL A 367 33.95 -4.68 0.28
N SER A 368 32.78 -5.06 -0.24
CA SER A 368 31.73 -4.07 -0.53
C SER A 368 30.31 -4.61 -0.32
N ILE A 369 29.37 -3.69 0.00
CA ILE A 369 27.93 -3.93 0.06
C ILE A 369 27.23 -2.86 -0.77
N LYS A 370 26.45 -3.28 -1.79
CA LYS A 370 25.66 -2.38 -2.63
C LYS A 370 24.18 -2.68 -2.47
N MET A 371 23.33 -1.64 -2.32
CA MET A 371 21.91 -1.82 -2.07
C MET A 371 21.04 -0.73 -2.72
N THR A 372 19.88 -1.12 -3.28
CA THR A 372 18.88 -0.18 -3.77
C THR A 372 17.82 0.09 -2.70
N LEU A 373 17.53 1.36 -2.40
CA LEU A 373 16.62 1.77 -1.33
C LEU A 373 15.48 2.63 -1.91
N TYR A 374 14.22 2.20 -1.71
CA TYR A 374 13.05 2.88 -2.25
C TYR A 374 12.12 3.42 -1.15
N ARG A 375 11.70 2.59 -0.20
CA ARG A 375 10.86 2.94 0.97
C ARG A 375 11.45 2.30 2.20
N MET A 376 12.06 3.10 3.04
CA MET A 376 12.69 2.66 4.28
C MET A 376 11.76 2.91 5.47
N ALA A 377 11.87 2.11 6.52
CA ALA A 377 11.23 2.42 7.79
C ALA A 377 11.88 3.66 8.42
N SER A 378 11.13 4.40 9.23
CA SER A 378 11.68 5.59 9.93
C SER A 378 12.77 5.25 10.94
N ASP A 379 12.82 3.98 11.39
CA ASP A 379 13.75 3.39 12.35
C ASP A 379 14.37 2.11 11.77
N SER A 380 14.88 2.17 10.52
CA SER A 380 15.31 1.00 9.76
C SER A 380 16.60 0.37 10.30
N GLN A 381 16.50 -0.89 10.74
CA GLN A 381 17.66 -1.71 11.12
C GLN A 381 18.50 -2.10 9.89
N ILE A 382 17.89 -2.14 8.71
CA ILE A 382 18.59 -2.43 7.45
C ILE A 382 19.53 -1.26 7.10
N VAL A 383 19.05 -0.01 7.20
CA VAL A 383 19.91 1.17 6.97
C VAL A 383 21.00 1.23 8.04
N GLN A 384 20.68 0.93 9.30
CA GLN A 384 21.68 0.88 10.36
C GLN A 384 22.76 -0.18 10.10
N ALA A 385 22.40 -1.33 9.52
CA ALA A 385 23.37 -2.35 9.14
C ALA A 385 24.33 -1.86 8.03
N LEU A 386 23.87 -1.03 7.10
CA LEU A 386 24.73 -0.41 6.08
C LEU A 386 25.68 0.63 6.70
N ILE A 387 25.17 1.46 7.62
CA ILE A 387 25.98 2.42 8.37
C ILE A 387 27.09 1.69 9.14
N ASN A 388 26.74 0.67 9.91
CA ASN A 388 27.71 -0.12 10.66
C ASN A 388 28.77 -0.80 9.75
N ALA A 389 28.37 -1.23 8.55
CA ALA A 389 29.30 -1.80 7.58
C ALA A 389 30.31 -0.75 7.08
N ALA A 390 29.86 0.47 6.79
CA ALA A 390 30.74 1.58 6.38
C ALA A 390 31.72 1.96 7.50
N GLU A 391 31.23 2.08 8.74
CA GLU A 391 32.04 2.34 9.93
C GLU A 391 33.08 1.22 10.17
N ASN A 392 32.78 -0.02 9.79
CA ASN A 392 33.72 -1.14 9.81
C ASN A 392 34.70 -1.16 8.59
N GLY A 393 34.72 -0.09 7.79
CA GLY A 393 35.62 0.07 6.66
C GLY A 393 35.22 -0.67 5.38
N LYS A 394 33.97 -1.11 5.24
CA LYS A 394 33.46 -1.68 4.00
C LYS A 394 33.08 -0.58 3.01
N GLU A 395 33.30 -0.80 1.71
CA GLU A 395 32.78 0.06 0.67
C GLU A 395 31.25 -0.14 0.56
N VAL A 396 30.49 0.80 1.10
CA VAL A 396 29.02 0.73 1.06
C VAL A 396 28.47 1.70 0.01
N THR A 397 27.71 1.18 -0.94
CA THR A 397 27.03 1.98 -1.98
C THR A 397 25.51 1.85 -1.83
N ALA A 398 24.83 2.96 -1.57
CA ALA A 398 23.38 3.02 -1.46
C ALA A 398 22.78 3.83 -2.62
N MET A 399 21.99 3.18 -3.47
CA MET A 399 21.12 3.89 -4.41
C MET A 399 19.80 4.23 -3.71
N VAL A 400 19.53 5.52 -3.50
CA VAL A 400 18.35 6.02 -2.80
C VAL A 400 17.39 6.70 -3.79
N GLU A 401 16.16 6.20 -3.94
CA GLU A 401 15.14 6.81 -4.78
C GLU A 401 14.38 7.90 -4.00
N LEU A 402 14.72 9.16 -4.24
CA LEU A 402 14.10 10.31 -3.56
C LEU A 402 12.66 10.61 -4.02
N ARG A 403 12.24 10.10 -5.20
CA ARG A 403 10.91 10.31 -5.77
C ARG A 403 9.90 9.24 -5.34
N ALA A 404 10.15 8.56 -4.19
CA ALA A 404 9.20 7.65 -3.57
C ALA A 404 8.05 8.46 -2.96
N ARG A 405 6.89 8.53 -3.61
CA ARG A 405 5.74 9.38 -3.21
C ARG A 405 5.37 9.18 -1.76
N PHE A 406 5.26 10.29 -1.03
CA PHE A 406 4.92 10.42 0.40
C PHE A 406 6.00 9.93 1.37
N ASP A 407 7.11 9.38 0.86
CA ASP A 407 8.28 8.99 1.66
C ASP A 407 9.52 9.85 1.34
N GLU A 408 9.35 10.90 0.54
CA GLU A 408 10.45 11.73 0.05
C GLU A 408 11.29 12.32 1.18
N GLN A 409 10.65 12.87 2.23
CA GLN A 409 11.37 13.47 3.35
C GLN A 409 12.16 12.42 4.14
N ASN A 410 11.55 11.27 4.43
CA ASN A 410 12.20 10.15 5.12
C ASN A 410 13.43 9.66 4.33
N ASN A 411 13.33 9.59 3.00
CA ASN A 411 14.45 9.17 2.17
C ASN A 411 15.57 10.22 2.10
N ILE A 412 15.23 11.51 2.11
CA ILE A 412 16.20 12.61 2.24
C ILE A 412 16.96 12.52 3.58
N ASP A 413 16.25 12.28 4.68
CA ASP A 413 16.86 12.23 6.01
C ASP A 413 17.79 11.01 6.14
N TRP A 414 17.40 9.84 5.62
CA TRP A 414 18.25 8.66 5.60
C TRP A 414 19.48 8.80 4.68
N SER A 415 19.33 9.48 3.52
CA SER A 415 20.45 9.68 2.61
C SER A 415 21.58 10.50 3.27
N LYS A 416 21.22 11.51 4.07
CA LYS A 416 22.21 12.30 4.82
C LYS A 416 22.95 11.46 5.86
N GLN A 417 22.22 10.63 6.62
CA GLN A 417 22.84 9.76 7.63
C GLN A 417 23.78 8.73 7.01
N LEU A 418 23.42 8.17 5.84
CA LEU A 418 24.31 7.26 5.10
C LEU A 418 25.58 7.96 4.63
N GLU A 419 25.48 9.17 4.08
CA GLU A 419 26.65 9.96 3.66
C GLU A 419 27.55 10.34 4.84
N GLU A 420 26.96 10.78 5.96
CA GLU A 420 27.69 11.12 7.20
C GLU A 420 28.46 9.91 7.77
N ALA A 421 27.95 8.68 7.56
CA ALA A 421 28.62 7.44 7.94
C ALA A 421 29.71 6.98 6.94
N GLY A 422 29.91 7.71 5.84
CA GLY A 422 30.92 7.37 4.82
C GLY A 422 30.42 6.44 3.70
N CYS A 423 29.10 6.22 3.58
CA CYS A 423 28.54 5.48 2.45
C CYS A 423 28.56 6.36 1.18
N THR A 424 28.81 5.74 0.03
CA THR A 424 28.57 6.35 -1.28
C THR A 424 27.07 6.32 -1.58
N VAL A 425 26.44 7.50 -1.67
CA VAL A 425 25.02 7.62 -1.99
C VAL A 425 24.84 8.22 -3.35
N PHE A 426 23.92 7.68 -4.17
CA PHE A 426 23.47 8.30 -5.42
C PHE A 426 21.96 8.11 -5.62
N TYR A 427 21.34 8.94 -6.48
CA TYR A 427 19.89 9.13 -6.54
C TYR A 427 19.22 8.60 -7.82
N GLY A 428 19.82 7.62 -8.44
CA GLY A 428 19.28 6.95 -9.63
C GLY A 428 19.38 7.81 -10.90
N PHE A 429 18.36 7.78 -11.75
CA PHE A 429 18.32 8.42 -13.05
C PHE A 429 17.40 9.65 -13.07
N ASP A 430 17.64 10.59 -13.97
CA ASP A 430 16.75 11.71 -14.19
C ASP A 430 15.39 11.25 -14.75
N ASP A 431 15.40 10.41 -15.79
CA ASP A 431 14.19 9.99 -16.51
C ASP A 431 13.56 8.68 -16.00
N TYR A 432 14.30 7.87 -15.23
CA TYR A 432 13.85 6.56 -14.77
C TYR A 432 13.83 6.48 -13.25
N LYS A 433 12.69 6.09 -12.70
CA LYS A 433 12.63 5.77 -11.26
C LYS A 433 13.23 4.41 -10.99
N VAL A 434 14.12 4.32 -10.00
CA VAL A 434 14.66 3.03 -9.56
C VAL A 434 13.72 2.39 -8.56
N HIS A 435 13.13 1.26 -8.96
CA HIS A 435 12.19 0.51 -8.13
C HIS A 435 12.67 -0.92 -7.87
N SER A 436 13.88 -1.26 -8.26
CA SER A 436 14.53 -2.55 -7.98
C SER A 436 14.70 -2.81 -6.48
N LYS A 437 14.77 -4.07 -6.08
CA LYS A 437 15.11 -4.53 -4.74
C LYS A 437 16.27 -5.49 -4.91
N LEU A 438 17.46 -4.92 -4.86
CA LEU A 438 18.72 -5.60 -5.15
C LEU A 438 19.74 -5.27 -4.08
N THR A 439 20.33 -6.32 -3.50
CA THR A 439 21.48 -6.24 -2.60
C THR A 439 22.60 -7.10 -3.17
N LEU A 440 23.81 -6.58 -3.21
CA LEU A 440 25.01 -7.28 -3.64
C LEU A 440 26.09 -7.14 -2.56
N ILE A 441 26.51 -8.28 -2.00
CA ILE A 441 27.64 -8.37 -1.09
C ILE A 441 28.79 -8.99 -1.88
N THR A 442 29.94 -8.32 -1.90
CA THR A 442 31.13 -8.79 -2.60
C THR A 442 32.20 -9.13 -1.58
N SER A 443 32.70 -10.35 -1.64
CA SER A 443 33.83 -10.85 -0.83
C SER A 443 35.07 -11.09 -1.70
N LYS A 444 36.26 -11.01 -1.09
CA LYS A 444 37.51 -11.32 -1.76
C LYS A 444 38.25 -12.40 -0.98
N VAL A 445 38.20 -13.62 -1.47
CA VAL A 445 38.82 -14.81 -0.85
C VAL A 445 39.90 -15.35 -1.77
N ASN A 446 41.12 -15.54 -1.27
CA ASN A 446 42.27 -16.03 -2.05
C ASN A 446 42.52 -15.25 -3.35
N GLY A 447 42.30 -13.93 -3.33
CA GLY A 447 42.48 -13.04 -4.48
C GLY A 447 41.33 -13.05 -5.51
N LYS A 448 40.29 -13.88 -5.33
CA LYS A 448 39.12 -13.96 -6.22
C LYS A 448 37.93 -13.27 -5.58
N TYR A 449 37.08 -12.65 -6.42
CA TYR A 449 35.80 -12.06 -5.99
C TYR A 449 34.70 -13.08 -6.03
N HIS A 450 33.88 -13.09 -4.98
CA HIS A 450 32.67 -13.90 -4.81
C HIS A 450 31.52 -12.99 -4.49
N TYR A 451 30.35 -13.35 -4.95
CA TYR A 451 29.15 -12.55 -4.77
C TYR A 451 28.10 -13.31 -3.94
N LEU A 452 27.40 -12.59 -3.09
CA LEU A 452 26.12 -12.99 -2.53
C LEU A 452 25.11 -11.93 -2.96
N THR A 453 24.14 -12.37 -3.76
CA THR A 453 23.14 -11.50 -4.35
C THR A 453 21.78 -11.80 -3.75
N GLN A 454 21.06 -10.78 -3.32
CA GLN A 454 19.65 -10.89 -2.93
C GLN A 454 18.78 -10.08 -3.90
N ILE A 455 17.71 -10.74 -4.41
CA ILE A 455 16.71 -10.13 -5.29
C ILE A 455 15.35 -10.26 -4.63
N GLY A 456 14.68 -9.11 -4.40
CA GLY A 456 13.38 -9.05 -3.73
C GLY A 456 12.24 -8.61 -4.62
N THR A 457 11.03 -9.08 -4.30
CA THR A 457 9.79 -8.53 -4.88
C THR A 457 9.31 -7.29 -4.13
N GLY A 458 9.64 -7.15 -2.85
CA GLY A 458 9.20 -6.10 -1.94
C GLY A 458 10.30 -5.21 -1.38
N ASN A 459 9.92 -4.07 -0.84
CA ASN A 459 10.85 -3.08 -0.30
C ASN A 459 11.59 -3.58 0.95
N TYR A 460 12.75 -3.02 1.19
CA TYR A 460 13.52 -3.19 2.43
C TYR A 460 12.92 -2.35 3.55
N ASN A 461 11.84 -2.87 4.14
CA ASN A 461 11.09 -2.17 5.18
C ASN A 461 10.51 -3.19 6.16
N GLU A 462 10.96 -3.14 7.39
CA GLU A 462 10.66 -4.11 8.44
C GLU A 462 9.16 -4.15 8.74
N LYS A 463 8.50 -2.98 8.78
CA LYS A 463 7.06 -2.86 9.08
C LYS A 463 6.19 -3.43 7.97
N THR A 464 6.54 -3.14 6.71
CA THR A 464 5.76 -3.67 5.57
C THR A 464 6.00 -5.16 5.36
N SER A 465 7.15 -5.70 5.76
CA SER A 465 7.43 -7.15 5.70
C SER A 465 6.50 -7.99 6.58
N GLU A 466 5.82 -7.37 7.56
CA GLU A 466 4.82 -8.04 8.41
C GLU A 466 3.39 -8.00 7.84
N LEU A 467 3.17 -7.19 6.78
CA LEU A 467 1.85 -6.91 6.23
C LEU A 467 1.71 -7.27 4.74
N TYR A 468 2.82 -7.31 4.01
CA TYR A 468 2.85 -7.54 2.55
C TYR A 468 3.39 -8.93 2.25
N THR A 469 2.77 -9.62 1.31
CA THR A 469 3.31 -10.89 0.81
C THR A 469 4.43 -10.59 -0.19
N ASP A 470 5.66 -10.85 0.19
CA ASP A 470 6.83 -10.64 -0.64
C ASP A 470 7.82 -11.82 -0.57
N LEU A 471 8.70 -11.87 -1.55
CA LEU A 471 9.72 -12.89 -1.69
C LEU A 471 11.11 -12.26 -1.67
N SER A 472 12.07 -12.96 -1.09
CA SER A 472 13.48 -12.60 -1.07
C SER A 472 14.29 -13.84 -1.47
N PHE A 473 14.86 -13.81 -2.67
CA PHE A 473 15.71 -14.84 -3.22
C PHE A 473 17.18 -14.46 -2.99
N ILE A 474 17.96 -15.37 -2.45
CA ILE A 474 19.36 -15.15 -2.06
C ILE A 474 20.19 -16.26 -2.68
N THR A 475 21.25 -15.89 -3.40
CA THR A 475 22.09 -16.81 -4.16
C THR A 475 23.55 -16.36 -4.17
N THR A 476 24.46 -17.32 -4.30
CA THR A 476 25.89 -17.06 -4.52
C THR A 476 26.32 -17.44 -5.94
N ARG A 477 25.39 -17.62 -6.86
CA ARG A 477 25.70 -17.89 -8.27
C ARG A 477 26.50 -16.71 -8.85
N GLN A 478 27.68 -17.04 -9.38
CA GLN A 478 28.64 -16.04 -9.83
C GLN A 478 28.08 -15.16 -10.96
N GLU A 479 27.40 -15.76 -11.94
CA GLU A 479 26.80 -15.05 -13.07
C GLU A 479 25.73 -14.04 -12.64
N ILE A 480 24.92 -14.36 -11.63
CA ILE A 480 23.91 -13.42 -11.10
C ILE A 480 24.60 -12.27 -10.37
N GLY A 481 25.68 -12.56 -9.64
CA GLY A 481 26.47 -11.53 -8.96
C GLY A 481 27.16 -10.57 -9.92
N GLU A 482 27.69 -11.08 -11.04
CA GLU A 482 28.32 -10.28 -12.10
C GLU A 482 27.29 -9.37 -12.79
N GLU A 483 26.10 -9.91 -13.14
CA GLU A 483 25.01 -9.11 -13.68
C GLU A 483 24.50 -8.06 -12.69
N ALA A 484 24.37 -8.39 -11.41
CA ALA A 484 24.00 -7.45 -10.36
C ALA A 484 25.04 -6.33 -10.18
N SER A 485 26.32 -6.67 -10.25
CA SER A 485 27.41 -5.69 -10.23
C SER A 485 27.35 -4.74 -11.43
N ALA A 486 27.09 -5.27 -12.62
CA ALA A 486 26.90 -4.48 -13.82
C ALA A 486 25.69 -3.53 -13.71
N VAL A 487 24.56 -4.01 -13.12
CA VAL A 487 23.39 -3.17 -12.85
C VAL A 487 23.75 -1.98 -11.95
N PHE A 488 24.44 -2.18 -10.83
CA PHE A 488 24.86 -1.09 -9.94
C PHE A 488 25.84 -0.12 -10.62
N ASN A 489 26.83 -0.64 -11.34
CA ASN A 489 27.79 0.19 -12.04
C ASN A 489 27.14 1.03 -13.16
N ASN A 490 26.22 0.44 -13.92
CA ASN A 490 25.47 1.15 -14.95
C ASN A 490 24.57 2.24 -14.33
N MET A 491 23.86 1.94 -13.23
CA MET A 491 23.07 2.95 -12.52
C MET A 491 23.93 4.12 -12.04
N ALA A 492 25.10 3.86 -11.47
CA ALA A 492 26.02 4.91 -11.01
C ALA A 492 26.55 5.79 -12.18
N LEU A 493 26.65 5.23 -13.38
CA LEU A 493 27.08 5.91 -14.61
C LEU A 493 25.91 6.48 -15.42
N GLN A 494 24.69 6.52 -14.88
CA GLN A 494 23.48 6.96 -15.59
C GLN A 494 23.21 6.18 -16.90
N ARG A 495 23.53 4.88 -16.91
CA ARG A 495 23.37 3.99 -18.07
C ARG A 495 22.36 2.89 -17.78
N LEU A 496 21.53 2.57 -18.76
CA LEU A 496 20.60 1.43 -18.67
C LEU A 496 21.35 0.13 -18.96
N THR A 497 21.02 -0.93 -18.24
CA THR A 497 21.60 -2.25 -18.43
C THR A 497 20.90 -2.99 -19.57
N SER A 498 21.66 -3.36 -20.61
CA SER A 498 21.20 -4.12 -21.79
C SER A 498 21.65 -5.56 -21.77
N GLU A 499 22.71 -5.89 -21.04
CA GLU A 499 23.34 -7.20 -21.00
C GLU A 499 22.98 -7.87 -19.67
N ALA A 500 22.01 -8.75 -19.68
CA ALA A 500 21.61 -9.63 -18.59
C ALA A 500 20.88 -10.84 -19.17
N ASP A 501 21.40 -12.04 -18.93
CA ASP A 501 20.86 -13.29 -19.46
C ASP A 501 20.02 -14.05 -18.42
N THR A 502 20.39 -13.94 -17.14
CA THR A 502 19.71 -14.60 -16.01
C THR A 502 18.78 -13.64 -15.29
N MET A 503 19.19 -12.38 -15.14
CA MET A 503 18.35 -11.33 -14.55
C MET A 503 17.44 -10.69 -15.59
N LEU A 504 16.24 -10.33 -15.16
CA LEU A 504 15.33 -9.45 -15.89
C LEU A 504 15.62 -8.01 -15.45
N VAL A 505 16.08 -7.16 -16.36
CA VAL A 505 16.38 -5.74 -16.04
C VAL A 505 15.54 -4.83 -16.93
N ALA A 506 14.60 -4.09 -16.33
CA ALA A 506 13.86 -3.06 -17.07
C ALA A 506 14.69 -1.77 -17.18
N PRO A 507 14.46 -0.98 -18.26
CA PRO A 507 13.45 -1.16 -19.31
C PRO A 507 13.86 -2.10 -20.45
N LEU A 508 15.13 -2.45 -20.58
CA LEU A 508 15.63 -3.04 -21.84
C LEU A 508 15.37 -4.56 -21.97
N ARG A 509 15.52 -5.34 -20.89
CA ARG A 509 15.44 -6.80 -20.96
C ARG A 509 14.21 -7.43 -20.29
N PHE A 510 13.57 -6.71 -19.38
CA PHE A 510 12.47 -7.26 -18.58
C PHE A 510 11.28 -7.71 -19.45
N LYS A 511 10.73 -6.81 -20.26
CA LYS A 511 9.55 -7.09 -21.08
C LYS A 511 9.85 -8.06 -22.22
N SER A 512 10.98 -7.90 -22.91
CA SER A 512 11.35 -8.73 -24.05
C SER A 512 11.48 -10.21 -23.66
N VAL A 513 12.20 -10.51 -22.58
CA VAL A 513 12.37 -11.90 -22.10
C VAL A 513 11.03 -12.53 -21.71
N LEU A 514 10.14 -11.78 -21.04
CA LEU A 514 8.83 -12.31 -20.67
C LEU A 514 7.94 -12.55 -21.90
N LEU A 515 7.98 -11.70 -22.91
CA LEU A 515 7.30 -11.90 -24.18
C LEU A 515 7.85 -13.14 -24.93
N GLU A 516 9.16 -13.34 -24.93
CA GLU A 516 9.79 -14.55 -25.49
C GLU A 516 9.30 -15.84 -24.78
N GLN A 517 9.12 -15.82 -23.46
CA GLN A 517 8.55 -16.96 -22.73
C GLN A 517 7.09 -17.21 -23.13
N MET A 518 6.30 -16.15 -23.32
CA MET A 518 4.92 -16.27 -23.81
C MET A 518 4.90 -16.86 -25.23
N ASP A 519 5.77 -16.41 -26.12
CA ASP A 519 5.92 -16.95 -27.49
C ASP A 519 6.27 -18.44 -27.46
N ARG A 520 7.17 -18.87 -26.58
CA ARG A 520 7.48 -20.29 -26.39
C ARG A 520 6.24 -21.14 -26.04
N GLN A 521 5.37 -20.60 -25.16
CA GLN A 521 4.12 -21.30 -24.82
C GLN A 521 3.12 -21.33 -26.01
N ILE A 522 3.04 -20.23 -26.75
CA ILE A 522 2.23 -20.17 -27.99
C ILE A 522 2.70 -21.23 -29.00
N ASP A 523 4.00 -21.33 -29.25
CA ASP A 523 4.57 -22.31 -30.16
C ASP A 523 4.36 -23.73 -29.69
N ARG A 524 4.45 -23.99 -28.36
CA ARG A 524 4.11 -25.30 -27.79
C ARG A 524 2.66 -25.68 -28.05
N ALA A 525 1.73 -24.75 -27.76
CA ALA A 525 0.30 -24.96 -27.97
C ALA A 525 -0.03 -25.23 -29.46
N ARG A 526 0.56 -24.45 -30.40
CA ARG A 526 0.42 -24.65 -31.86
C ARG A 526 0.92 -26.01 -32.33
N ARG A 527 1.89 -26.59 -31.61
CA ARG A 527 2.42 -27.93 -31.85
C ARG A 527 1.66 -29.03 -31.12
N GLY A 528 0.57 -28.72 -30.44
CA GLY A 528 -0.24 -29.68 -29.67
C GLY A 528 0.43 -30.17 -28.37
N LEU A 529 1.46 -29.48 -27.89
CA LEU A 529 2.15 -29.80 -26.66
C LEU A 529 1.49 -29.07 -25.44
N PRO A 530 1.59 -29.61 -24.22
CA PRO A 530 1.10 -28.92 -23.03
C PRO A 530 1.70 -27.52 -22.92
N ALA A 531 0.85 -26.52 -22.77
CA ALA A 531 1.26 -25.11 -22.65
C ALA A 531 0.38 -24.38 -21.65
N SER A 532 1.02 -23.73 -20.67
CA SER A 532 0.32 -22.99 -19.64
C SER A 532 1.17 -21.84 -19.13
N MET A 533 0.50 -20.83 -18.57
CA MET A 533 1.14 -19.70 -17.88
C MET A 533 0.40 -19.38 -16.58
N ILE A 534 1.13 -19.09 -15.51
CA ILE A 534 0.58 -18.51 -14.29
C ILE A 534 1.30 -17.19 -14.02
N LEU A 535 0.55 -16.08 -14.07
CA LEU A 535 1.09 -14.73 -14.00
C LEU A 535 0.55 -14.01 -12.77
N LYS A 536 1.36 -13.96 -11.69
CA LYS A 536 1.04 -13.21 -10.47
C LYS A 536 1.71 -11.85 -10.49
N ASN A 537 0.90 -10.78 -10.40
CA ASN A 537 1.36 -9.41 -10.30
C ASN A 537 0.35 -8.52 -9.56
N ASN A 538 0.73 -7.27 -9.30
CA ASN A 538 -0.21 -6.33 -8.67
C ASN A 538 -1.08 -5.63 -9.70
N SER A 539 -0.56 -5.39 -10.90
CA SER A 539 -1.25 -4.59 -11.90
C SER A 539 -0.80 -4.91 -13.33
N ILE A 540 -1.74 -4.80 -14.27
CA ILE A 540 -1.47 -4.94 -15.70
C ILE A 540 -2.20 -3.86 -16.50
N ASN A 541 -1.44 -3.12 -17.35
CA ASN A 541 -1.98 -2.18 -18.35
C ASN A 541 -1.06 -2.03 -19.58
N ASP A 542 -0.02 -2.85 -19.71
CA ASP A 542 0.86 -2.81 -20.88
C ASP A 542 0.15 -3.45 -22.09
N PRO A 543 -0.10 -2.67 -23.19
CA PRO A 543 -0.88 -3.17 -24.32
C PRO A 543 -0.20 -4.34 -25.06
N GLN A 544 1.14 -4.35 -25.12
CA GLN A 544 1.88 -5.42 -25.79
C GLN A 544 1.73 -6.73 -25.03
N ILE A 545 1.84 -6.69 -23.70
CA ILE A 545 1.65 -7.86 -22.84
C ILE A 545 0.19 -8.33 -22.90
N ILE A 546 -0.79 -7.42 -22.84
CA ILE A 546 -2.22 -7.75 -22.94
C ILE A 546 -2.53 -8.45 -24.26
N ASN A 547 -2.04 -7.89 -25.37
CA ASN A 547 -2.24 -8.50 -26.70
C ASN A 547 -1.56 -9.87 -26.82
N LYS A 548 -0.35 -10.04 -26.25
CA LYS A 548 0.36 -11.30 -26.22
C LYS A 548 -0.38 -12.38 -25.40
N ILE A 549 -0.99 -11.99 -24.27
CA ILE A 549 -1.86 -12.87 -23.47
C ILE A 549 -3.09 -13.30 -24.29
N SER A 550 -3.71 -12.37 -25.03
CA SER A 550 -4.82 -12.70 -25.93
C SER A 550 -4.40 -13.64 -27.04
N GLU A 551 -3.24 -13.39 -27.68
CA GLU A 551 -2.68 -14.30 -28.70
C GLU A 551 -2.44 -15.72 -28.15
N ALA A 552 -1.89 -15.81 -26.94
CA ALA A 552 -1.67 -17.08 -26.25
C ALA A 552 -2.99 -17.81 -25.98
N SER A 553 -4.02 -17.12 -25.53
CA SER A 553 -5.36 -17.69 -25.35
C SER A 553 -5.93 -18.21 -26.65
N CYS A 554 -5.83 -17.43 -27.73
CA CYS A 554 -6.30 -17.87 -29.08
C CYS A 554 -5.52 -19.09 -29.61
N ALA A 555 -4.25 -19.22 -29.21
CA ALA A 555 -3.44 -20.41 -29.57
C ALA A 555 -3.75 -21.64 -28.71
N GLY A 556 -4.64 -21.54 -27.71
CA GLY A 556 -5.01 -22.64 -26.82
C GLY A 556 -4.17 -22.75 -25.55
N VAL A 557 -3.31 -21.76 -25.24
CA VAL A 557 -2.56 -21.71 -23.97
C VAL A 557 -3.51 -21.39 -22.82
N ARG A 558 -3.49 -22.20 -21.77
CA ARG A 558 -4.16 -21.87 -20.51
C ARG A 558 -3.39 -20.76 -19.78
N VAL A 559 -4.06 -19.66 -19.47
CA VAL A 559 -3.49 -18.52 -18.76
C VAL A 559 -4.24 -18.27 -17.46
N ASP A 560 -3.63 -18.58 -16.35
CA ASP A 560 -4.14 -18.25 -15.01
C ASP A 560 -3.43 -16.98 -14.51
N MET A 561 -4.20 -15.96 -14.12
CA MET A 561 -3.65 -14.69 -13.61
C MET A 561 -4.11 -14.42 -12.19
N ILE A 562 -3.18 -13.99 -11.34
CA ILE A 562 -3.48 -13.52 -9.98
C ILE A 562 -3.13 -12.04 -9.92
N VAL A 563 -4.13 -11.18 -10.13
CA VAL A 563 -3.95 -9.71 -10.21
C VAL A 563 -4.69 -9.03 -9.08
N ARG A 564 -3.95 -8.47 -8.13
CA ARG A 564 -4.56 -7.84 -6.94
C ARG A 564 -5.33 -6.57 -7.28
N GLY A 565 -4.73 -5.66 -8.05
CA GLY A 565 -5.18 -4.28 -8.25
C GLY A 565 -5.71 -4.00 -9.65
N ILE A 566 -5.04 -3.11 -10.38
CA ILE A 566 -5.39 -2.69 -11.73
C ILE A 566 -5.25 -3.86 -12.69
N CYS A 567 -6.33 -4.16 -13.42
CA CYS A 567 -6.36 -5.20 -14.43
C CYS A 567 -7.07 -4.66 -15.67
N CYS A 568 -6.29 -4.30 -16.69
CA CYS A 568 -6.82 -3.69 -17.91
C CYS A 568 -7.16 -4.71 -19.01
N ILE A 569 -7.18 -6.01 -18.69
CA ILE A 569 -7.61 -7.10 -19.58
C ILE A 569 -8.85 -7.79 -19.00
N LYS A 570 -9.84 -8.13 -19.85
CA LYS A 570 -11.00 -8.95 -19.49
C LYS A 570 -10.68 -10.43 -19.67
N ALA A 571 -11.16 -11.25 -18.75
CA ALA A 571 -11.11 -12.71 -18.81
C ALA A 571 -12.28 -13.28 -19.62
N GLY A 572 -12.12 -14.44 -20.22
CA GLY A 572 -13.22 -15.24 -20.75
C GLY A 572 -13.97 -14.67 -21.95
N VAL A 573 -13.41 -13.68 -22.66
CA VAL A 573 -14.03 -13.09 -23.86
C VAL A 573 -13.90 -14.10 -25.02
N PRO A 574 -15.02 -14.57 -25.61
CA PRO A 574 -14.98 -15.58 -26.69
C PRO A 574 -14.11 -15.16 -27.87
N GLY A 575 -13.29 -16.09 -28.37
CA GLY A 575 -12.38 -15.88 -29.50
C GLY A 575 -11.21 -14.93 -29.25
N LYS A 576 -11.05 -14.41 -28.01
CA LYS A 576 -9.97 -13.48 -27.64
C LYS A 576 -9.25 -13.90 -26.34
N THR A 577 -9.97 -14.01 -25.24
CA THR A 577 -9.39 -14.33 -23.92
C THR A 577 -10.14 -15.48 -23.24
N GLU A 578 -10.75 -16.38 -24.00
CA GLU A 578 -11.57 -17.48 -23.48
C GLU A 578 -10.80 -18.45 -22.57
N ASN A 579 -9.48 -18.60 -22.79
CA ASN A 579 -8.59 -19.42 -21.98
C ASN A 579 -7.85 -18.62 -20.90
N VAL A 580 -8.24 -17.35 -20.65
CA VAL A 580 -7.68 -16.50 -19.60
C VAL A 580 -8.59 -16.49 -18.39
N HIS A 581 -8.06 -16.88 -17.24
CA HIS A 581 -8.73 -16.87 -15.95
C HIS A 581 -8.04 -15.87 -15.03
N ILE A 582 -8.79 -14.91 -14.46
CA ILE A 582 -8.22 -13.83 -13.64
C ILE A 582 -8.82 -13.84 -12.25
N ARG A 583 -7.97 -13.95 -11.23
CA ARG A 583 -8.33 -13.86 -9.81
C ARG A 583 -7.70 -12.67 -9.16
N SER A 584 -8.42 -12.09 -8.19
CA SER A 584 -7.93 -11.04 -7.30
C SER A 584 -8.10 -11.51 -5.86
N ILE A 585 -7.01 -11.51 -5.08
CA ILE A 585 -7.01 -11.85 -3.66
C ILE A 585 -6.82 -10.55 -2.88
N VAL A 586 -7.81 -10.20 -2.07
CA VAL A 586 -7.79 -9.06 -1.15
C VAL A 586 -8.22 -9.56 0.23
N GLY A 587 -7.32 -9.53 1.19
CA GLY A 587 -7.52 -10.13 2.50
C GLY A 587 -6.68 -9.44 3.58
N ARG A 588 -6.30 -10.21 4.59
CA ARG A 588 -5.52 -9.76 5.75
C ARG A 588 -4.19 -9.14 5.33
N TYR A 589 -3.47 -9.79 4.41
CA TYR A 589 -2.19 -9.36 3.89
C TYR A 589 -2.35 -8.73 2.51
N LEU A 590 -1.51 -7.76 2.20
CA LEU A 590 -1.47 -7.16 0.88
C LEU A 590 -0.65 -8.06 -0.05
N GLU A 591 -1.32 -8.67 -1.04
CA GLU A 591 -0.66 -9.46 -2.07
C GLU A 591 0.25 -8.56 -2.92
N HIS A 592 1.58 -8.75 -2.79
CA HIS A 592 2.55 -7.84 -3.38
C HIS A 592 3.63 -8.55 -4.22
N SER A 593 3.91 -9.82 -3.96
CA SER A 593 4.90 -10.58 -4.74
C SER A 593 4.53 -10.71 -6.22
N ARG A 594 5.55 -10.74 -7.08
CA ARG A 594 5.40 -11.01 -8.51
C ARG A 594 6.12 -12.30 -8.85
N ILE A 595 5.37 -13.22 -9.45
CA ILE A 595 5.86 -14.53 -9.87
C ILE A 595 5.32 -14.78 -11.28
N TYR A 596 6.21 -15.10 -12.22
CA TYR A 596 5.87 -15.41 -13.60
C TYR A 596 6.31 -16.83 -13.91
N CYS A 597 5.35 -17.71 -14.13
CA CYS A 597 5.56 -19.14 -14.36
C CYS A 597 5.07 -19.51 -15.76
N PHE A 598 5.93 -20.14 -16.55
CA PHE A 598 5.68 -20.57 -17.92
C PHE A 598 5.94 -22.07 -18.02
N GLY A 599 4.99 -22.81 -18.57
CA GLY A 599 5.06 -24.26 -18.70
C GLY A 599 4.79 -25.01 -17.39
N GLU A 600 4.96 -26.33 -17.45
CA GLU A 600 4.69 -27.28 -16.36
C GLU A 600 5.77 -28.34 -16.25
N GLY A 601 5.89 -28.98 -15.09
CA GLY A 601 6.80 -30.10 -14.87
C GLY A 601 8.27 -29.74 -15.08
N GLU A 602 8.97 -30.50 -15.92
CA GLU A 602 10.39 -30.28 -16.20
C GLU A 602 10.66 -29.11 -17.14
N ASP A 603 9.68 -28.72 -17.94
CA ASP A 603 9.75 -27.58 -18.87
C ASP A 603 9.37 -26.24 -18.19
N MET A 604 9.08 -26.27 -16.91
CA MET A 604 8.69 -25.07 -16.16
C MET A 604 9.86 -24.09 -16.04
N THR A 605 9.60 -22.85 -16.47
CA THR A 605 10.49 -21.70 -16.23
C THR A 605 9.77 -20.71 -15.31
N ILE A 606 10.40 -20.32 -14.21
CA ILE A 606 9.78 -19.45 -13.23
C ILE A 606 10.69 -18.27 -12.87
N TYR A 607 10.08 -17.09 -12.75
CA TYR A 607 10.75 -15.85 -12.40
C TYR A 607 10.09 -15.22 -11.19
N ILE A 608 10.87 -14.53 -10.36
CA ILE A 608 10.39 -13.53 -9.40
C ILE A 608 10.90 -12.16 -9.82
N ALA A 609 10.13 -11.10 -9.54
CA ALA A 609 10.50 -9.77 -9.97
C ALA A 609 9.95 -8.65 -9.05
N SER A 610 10.56 -7.47 -9.16
CA SER A 610 10.06 -6.23 -8.54
C SER A 610 8.99 -5.51 -9.40
N GLY A 611 8.98 -5.76 -10.70
CA GLY A 611 8.14 -5.08 -11.69
C GLY A 611 6.78 -5.74 -11.91
N ASP A 612 5.76 -4.92 -12.13
CA ASP A 612 4.42 -5.30 -12.61
C ASP A 612 4.33 -5.20 -14.15
N PHE A 613 3.25 -5.67 -14.74
CA PHE A 613 2.92 -5.50 -16.16
C PHE A 613 2.28 -4.13 -16.48
N LEU A 614 2.82 -3.07 -15.88
CA LEU A 614 2.46 -1.70 -16.22
C LEU A 614 3.51 -1.11 -17.17
N THR A 615 3.09 -0.37 -18.19
CA THR A 615 3.99 0.29 -19.14
C THR A 615 5.06 1.13 -18.44
N ARG A 616 4.71 1.80 -17.34
CA ARG A 616 5.69 2.55 -16.54
C ARG A 616 6.76 1.67 -15.87
N ASN A 617 6.44 0.41 -15.50
CA ASN A 617 7.39 -0.53 -14.93
C ASN A 617 8.29 -1.12 -16.01
N THR A 618 7.72 -1.43 -17.17
CA THR A 618 8.42 -2.09 -18.25
C THR A 618 9.27 -1.14 -19.09
N GLU A 619 8.95 0.18 -19.11
CA GLU A 619 9.57 1.14 -20.03
C GLU A 619 10.16 2.38 -19.34
N ARG A 620 9.74 2.74 -18.11
CA ARG A 620 10.13 4.00 -17.44
C ARG A 620 10.62 3.81 -16.02
N ARG A 621 11.04 2.59 -15.68
CA ARG A 621 11.61 2.27 -14.37
C ARG A 621 12.77 1.31 -14.51
N VAL A 622 13.68 1.34 -13.55
CA VAL A 622 14.62 0.25 -13.33
C VAL A 622 13.97 -0.74 -12.37
N GLU A 623 13.57 -1.87 -12.92
CA GLU A 623 13.04 -3.03 -12.19
C GLU A 623 14.00 -4.20 -12.37
N VAL A 624 14.03 -5.11 -11.40
CA VAL A 624 14.82 -6.33 -11.51
C VAL A 624 13.95 -7.55 -11.24
N GLY A 625 14.30 -8.64 -11.86
CA GLY A 625 13.80 -9.97 -11.59
C GLY A 625 14.89 -10.98 -11.85
N VAL A 626 14.63 -12.23 -11.54
CA VAL A 626 15.58 -13.33 -11.77
C VAL A 626 14.86 -14.61 -12.13
N ARG A 627 15.45 -15.38 -13.04
CA ARG A 627 15.07 -16.77 -13.28
C ARG A 627 15.54 -17.65 -12.13
N VAL A 628 14.62 -18.43 -11.58
CA VAL A 628 14.91 -19.35 -10.49
C VAL A 628 15.16 -20.75 -11.07
N ASP A 629 16.43 -21.12 -11.14
CA ASP A 629 16.87 -22.39 -11.72
C ASP A 629 16.96 -23.53 -10.68
N ASP A 630 17.00 -23.19 -9.37
CA ASP A 630 16.92 -24.19 -8.31
C ASP A 630 15.54 -24.87 -8.35
N ARG A 631 15.53 -26.19 -8.61
CA ARG A 631 14.28 -26.94 -8.80
C ARG A 631 13.40 -27.00 -7.56
N GLU A 632 13.97 -27.04 -6.37
CA GLU A 632 13.20 -27.10 -5.12
C GLU A 632 12.58 -25.76 -4.80
N ILE A 633 13.29 -24.65 -5.04
CA ILE A 633 12.73 -23.29 -4.91
C ILE A 633 11.68 -23.05 -5.99
N ALA A 634 11.92 -23.48 -7.23
CA ALA A 634 10.93 -23.37 -8.30
C ALA A 634 9.63 -24.12 -7.97
N LYS A 635 9.71 -25.33 -7.39
CA LYS A 635 8.54 -26.08 -6.87
C LYS A 635 7.84 -25.33 -5.73
N LYS A 636 8.61 -24.72 -4.81
CA LYS A 636 8.03 -23.90 -3.74
C LYS A 636 7.27 -22.70 -4.31
N LEU A 637 7.82 -21.99 -5.27
CA LEU A 637 7.15 -20.87 -5.94
C LEU A 637 5.89 -21.32 -6.68
N ARG A 638 5.94 -22.45 -7.38
CA ARG A 638 4.75 -23.05 -8.02
C ARG A 638 3.69 -23.42 -6.99
N GLY A 639 4.05 -24.01 -5.87
CA GLY A 639 3.14 -24.34 -4.78
C GLY A 639 2.45 -23.11 -4.15
N ILE A 640 3.14 -21.95 -4.06
CA ILE A 640 2.53 -20.68 -3.69
C ILE A 640 1.42 -20.30 -4.66
N LEU A 641 1.70 -20.34 -5.97
CA LEU A 641 0.73 -20.03 -7.01
C LEU A 641 -0.47 -20.99 -6.98
N ASP A 642 -0.23 -22.28 -6.87
CA ASP A 642 -1.28 -23.31 -6.82
C ASP A 642 -2.17 -23.15 -5.59
N LEU A 643 -1.60 -22.76 -4.44
CA LEU A 643 -2.37 -22.50 -3.23
C LEU A 643 -3.25 -21.25 -3.39
N GLN A 644 -2.75 -20.18 -3.99
CA GLN A 644 -3.52 -18.97 -4.28
C GLN A 644 -4.61 -19.20 -5.35
N LEU A 645 -4.37 -20.03 -6.35
CA LEU A 645 -5.40 -20.43 -7.33
C LEU A 645 -6.51 -21.28 -6.71
N ARG A 646 -6.30 -21.87 -5.54
CA ARG A 646 -7.33 -22.60 -4.78
C ARG A 646 -8.04 -21.76 -3.72
N ASP A 647 -7.68 -20.48 -3.55
CA ASP A 647 -8.33 -19.62 -2.57
C ASP A 647 -9.82 -19.45 -2.84
N THR A 648 -10.65 -19.70 -1.81
CA THR A 648 -12.12 -19.55 -1.83
C THR A 648 -12.64 -18.63 -0.74
N VAL A 649 -11.77 -18.09 0.10
CA VAL A 649 -12.11 -17.17 1.19
C VAL A 649 -11.95 -15.72 0.77
N ASN A 650 -10.80 -15.37 0.20
CA ASN A 650 -10.44 -14.00 -0.14
C ASN A 650 -10.52 -13.72 -1.66
N ALA A 651 -10.53 -14.76 -2.49
CA ALA A 651 -10.49 -14.63 -3.93
C ALA A 651 -11.81 -14.18 -4.54
N ARG A 652 -11.69 -13.35 -5.58
CA ARG A 652 -12.74 -13.02 -6.54
C ARG A 652 -12.24 -13.28 -7.94
N GLU A 653 -13.11 -13.80 -8.80
CA GLU A 653 -12.82 -14.15 -10.17
C GLU A 653 -13.51 -13.19 -11.13
N MET A 654 -12.78 -12.69 -12.12
CA MET A 654 -13.29 -11.80 -13.14
C MET A 654 -14.17 -12.56 -14.12
N GLN A 655 -15.33 -12.02 -14.41
CA GLN A 655 -16.27 -12.52 -15.43
C GLN A 655 -16.00 -11.84 -16.79
N PRO A 656 -16.54 -12.37 -17.91
CA PRO A 656 -16.32 -11.80 -19.25
C PRO A 656 -16.77 -10.33 -19.41
N ASP A 657 -17.68 -9.87 -18.57
CA ASP A 657 -18.11 -8.46 -18.50
C ASP A 657 -17.12 -7.55 -17.74
N GLY A 658 -16.07 -8.12 -17.13
CA GLY A 658 -15.08 -7.43 -16.31
C GLY A 658 -15.45 -7.33 -14.82
N ILE A 659 -16.64 -7.80 -14.42
CA ILE A 659 -17.09 -7.76 -13.02
C ILE A 659 -16.46 -8.92 -12.24
N TYR A 660 -16.02 -8.62 -11.01
CA TYR A 660 -15.44 -9.63 -10.11
C TYR A 660 -16.51 -10.25 -9.22
N THR A 661 -16.65 -11.57 -9.27
CA THR A 661 -17.53 -12.36 -8.42
C THR A 661 -16.74 -13.15 -7.36
N ARG A 662 -17.31 -13.34 -6.17
CA ARG A 662 -16.66 -14.09 -5.09
C ARG A 662 -16.53 -15.57 -5.47
N VAL A 663 -15.33 -16.13 -5.33
CA VAL A 663 -15.12 -17.56 -5.45
C VAL A 663 -15.71 -18.27 -4.23
N LYS A 664 -16.40 -19.39 -4.46
CA LYS A 664 -16.98 -20.20 -3.38
C LYS A 664 -16.38 -21.60 -3.43
N PRO A 665 -16.21 -22.26 -2.30
CA PRO A 665 -15.80 -23.67 -2.28
C PRO A 665 -16.84 -24.53 -3.00
N LYS A 666 -16.39 -25.59 -3.64
CA LYS A 666 -17.31 -26.57 -4.21
C LYS A 666 -18.09 -27.30 -3.10
N ARG A 667 -19.26 -27.83 -3.44
CA ARG A 667 -20.10 -28.51 -2.45
C ARG A 667 -19.34 -29.68 -1.80
N GLY A 668 -19.16 -29.59 -0.48
CA GLY A 668 -18.46 -30.62 0.29
C GLY A 668 -16.94 -30.39 0.45
N GLU A 669 -16.38 -29.38 -0.20
CA GLU A 669 -14.97 -29.00 0.01
C GLU A 669 -14.86 -27.93 1.11
N PRO A 670 -13.86 -28.02 1.98
CA PRO A 670 -13.60 -26.98 2.97
C PRO A 670 -13.16 -25.67 2.30
N PRO A 671 -13.46 -24.51 2.88
CA PRO A 671 -12.96 -23.24 2.37
C PRO A 671 -11.42 -23.17 2.52
N VAL A 672 -10.76 -22.60 1.53
CA VAL A 672 -9.32 -22.41 1.51
C VAL A 672 -9.02 -20.92 1.64
N ASP A 673 -8.38 -20.54 2.74
CA ASP A 673 -7.74 -19.23 2.92
C ASP A 673 -6.26 -19.39 2.58
N SER A 674 -5.86 -18.97 1.38
CA SER A 674 -4.49 -19.13 0.91
C SER A 674 -3.49 -18.37 1.78
N GLN A 675 -3.85 -17.19 2.29
CA GLN A 675 -2.97 -16.38 3.14
C GLN A 675 -2.69 -17.08 4.48
N MET A 676 -3.67 -17.72 5.07
CA MET A 676 -3.46 -18.45 6.33
C MET A 676 -2.81 -19.81 6.11
N ALA A 677 -3.12 -20.49 5.01
CA ALA A 677 -2.53 -21.79 4.67
C ALA A 677 -1.01 -21.70 4.37
N MET A 678 -0.53 -20.53 3.92
CA MET A 678 0.91 -20.28 3.71
C MET A 678 1.76 -20.46 4.97
N TYR A 679 1.21 -20.23 6.18
CA TYR A 679 1.94 -20.48 7.42
C TYR A 679 2.34 -21.96 7.55
N GLY A 680 1.40 -22.88 7.28
CA GLY A 680 1.69 -24.31 7.24
C GLY A 680 2.64 -24.69 6.12
N TYR A 681 2.53 -24.02 4.96
CA TYR A 681 3.39 -24.27 3.81
C TYR A 681 4.86 -23.94 4.09
N PHE A 682 5.15 -22.87 4.86
CA PHE A 682 6.49 -22.43 5.22
C PHE A 682 6.96 -22.91 6.60
N GLN A 683 6.22 -23.76 7.29
CA GLN A 683 6.52 -24.19 8.66
C GLN A 683 7.93 -24.75 8.84
N HIS A 684 8.47 -25.43 7.82
CA HIS A 684 9.80 -26.04 7.82
C HIS A 684 10.86 -25.22 7.05
N GLY A 685 10.59 -23.95 6.78
CA GLY A 685 11.41 -23.11 5.88
C GLY A 685 12.81 -22.74 6.35
N PHE A 686 13.16 -23.02 7.62
CA PHE A 686 14.51 -22.80 8.19
C PHE A 686 15.20 -24.10 8.60
N GLU A 687 14.70 -25.27 8.20
CA GLU A 687 15.37 -26.53 8.45
C GLU A 687 16.59 -26.62 7.51
N THR A 688 17.76 -26.82 8.11
CA THR A 688 18.98 -27.13 7.36
C THR A 688 18.84 -28.48 6.67
N ALA A 689 19.32 -28.60 5.44
CA ALA A 689 19.24 -29.84 4.63
C ALA A 689 20.14 -30.98 5.16
N HIS A 690 20.25 -31.18 6.46
CA HIS A 690 20.86 -32.37 7.03
C HIS A 690 19.78 -33.39 7.34
N PRO A 691 19.81 -34.61 6.74
CA PRO A 691 18.95 -35.69 7.15
C PRO A 691 19.33 -36.09 8.58
N SER A 692 18.57 -35.62 9.55
CA SER A 692 18.67 -36.18 10.91
C SER A 692 18.31 -37.66 10.83
N ALA A 693 19.23 -38.51 11.33
CA ALA A 693 19.00 -39.92 11.49
C ALA A 693 17.67 -40.20 12.21
N PRO A 694 16.93 -41.27 11.87
CA PRO A 694 15.60 -41.52 12.41
C PRO A 694 15.66 -41.67 13.95
N THR A 695 15.10 -40.68 14.64
CA THR A 695 14.91 -40.76 16.10
C THR A 695 13.92 -41.87 16.41
N ARG A 696 14.38 -42.91 17.10
CA ARG A 696 13.57 -43.99 17.70
C ARG A 696 12.44 -43.34 18.54
N LYS A 697 11.20 -43.66 18.21
CA LYS A 697 10.03 -43.35 19.02
C LYS A 697 10.23 -43.85 20.46
N ALA A 698 10.44 -42.93 21.40
CA ALA A 698 10.37 -43.24 22.81
C ALA A 698 8.87 -43.30 23.22
N ALA A 699 8.48 -44.43 23.79
CA ALA A 699 7.15 -44.66 24.30
C ALA A 699 6.80 -43.63 25.40
N ALA A 700 5.64 -43.00 25.28
CA ALA A 700 5.10 -42.07 26.26
C ALA A 700 4.76 -42.78 27.58
N LYS A 701 5.37 -42.34 28.70
CA LYS A 701 4.91 -42.65 30.06
C LYS A 701 3.83 -41.64 30.48
N PRO A 702 2.80 -42.05 31.26
CA PRO A 702 1.71 -41.17 31.65
C PRO A 702 2.17 -40.12 32.67
N VAL A 703 1.78 -38.86 32.41
CA VAL A 703 2.06 -37.70 33.26
C VAL A 703 1.09 -37.66 34.42
N GLN A 704 1.61 -37.68 35.67
CA GLN A 704 0.88 -37.40 36.89
C GLN A 704 0.58 -35.92 37.03
N LYS A 705 -0.65 -35.56 37.46
CA LYS A 705 -1.09 -34.17 37.71
C LYS A 705 -0.37 -33.60 38.94
N PRO A 706 0.15 -32.35 38.87
CA PRO A 706 0.63 -31.66 40.06
C PRO A 706 -0.52 -30.99 40.82
N LYS A 707 -0.40 -31.02 42.15
CA LYS A 707 -1.30 -30.38 43.13
C LYS A 707 -1.01 -28.87 43.17
N HIS A 708 -2.08 -28.08 43.32
CA HIS A 708 -2.04 -26.62 43.52
C HIS A 708 -1.38 -26.22 44.86
N PRO A 709 -0.68 -25.13 44.94
CA PRO A 709 -0.55 -24.33 46.14
C PRO A 709 -1.31 -22.98 46.03
N THR A 710 -1.88 -22.63 47.17
CA THR A 710 -2.67 -21.42 47.48
C THR A 710 -1.85 -20.12 47.43
N PRO A 711 -2.48 -18.96 47.24
CA PRO A 711 -1.78 -17.69 47.04
C PRO A 711 -1.53 -16.91 48.35
N HIS A 712 -0.43 -16.23 48.41
CA HIS A 712 -0.19 -15.14 49.36
C HIS A 712 -0.08 -13.80 48.62
N PRO A 713 -0.54 -12.68 49.22
CA PRO A 713 -0.66 -11.38 48.56
C PRO A 713 0.61 -10.51 48.67
N HIS A 714 1.01 -9.85 47.63
CA HIS A 714 1.92 -8.71 47.72
C HIS A 714 1.40 -7.51 46.93
N LYS A 715 1.62 -6.36 47.55
CA LYS A 715 1.22 -4.99 47.19
C LYS A 715 1.89 -4.43 45.92
N PRO A 716 1.36 -3.29 45.40
CA PRO A 716 1.71 -2.80 44.08
C PRO A 716 2.91 -1.85 44.10
N GLU A 717 3.74 -1.92 43.08
CA GLU A 717 4.65 -0.84 42.71
C GLU A 717 4.33 -0.29 41.33
N ASN A 718 4.26 1.03 41.34
CA ASN A 718 3.94 1.93 40.26
C ASN A 718 5.18 2.24 39.42
N LYS A 719 4.92 2.65 38.18
CA LYS A 719 5.73 3.44 37.25
C LYS A 719 6.46 2.69 36.13
N ARG A 720 5.98 2.99 34.94
CA ARG A 720 6.62 3.25 33.64
C ARG A 720 5.90 2.57 32.46
N PHE A 721 4.87 3.23 31.98
CA PHE A 721 4.39 3.05 30.62
C PHE A 721 3.85 4.40 30.11
N ARG A 722 4.79 5.32 29.89
CA ARG A 722 4.57 6.57 29.14
C ARG A 722 5.76 6.72 28.20
N GLY A 723 5.73 6.09 27.05
CA GLY A 723 6.85 6.16 26.11
C GLY A 723 6.60 5.53 24.74
N PHE A 724 5.43 4.92 24.54
CA PHE A 724 5.21 4.16 23.30
C PHE A 724 4.28 4.86 22.27
N LEU A 725 3.58 5.92 22.66
CA LEU A 725 2.68 6.64 21.76
C LEU A 725 3.29 7.88 21.09
N ASP A 726 4.40 8.41 21.62
CA ASP A 726 5.05 9.59 21.06
C ASP A 726 5.92 9.32 19.82
N SER A 727 6.21 8.06 19.50
CA SER A 727 7.03 7.71 18.33
C SER A 727 6.26 7.55 17.01
N LEU A 728 4.93 7.60 17.04
CA LEU A 728 4.09 7.45 15.86
C LEU A 728 3.67 8.77 15.19
N PHE A 729 3.84 9.89 15.93
CA PHE A 729 3.52 11.22 15.40
C PHE A 729 4.53 12.23 15.93
N GLY A 730 5.70 12.28 15.29
CA GLY A 730 6.71 13.29 15.58
C GLY A 730 6.18 14.71 15.30
N HIS A 731 5.79 15.42 16.35
CA HIS A 731 5.73 16.88 16.30
C HIS A 731 7.11 17.43 16.68
N LYS A 732 7.76 18.06 15.73
CA LYS A 732 8.75 19.09 16.00
C LYS A 732 8.14 20.44 15.65
N LYS A 733 8.42 21.39 16.54
CA LYS A 733 8.06 22.81 16.53
C LYS A 733 8.26 23.51 15.20
#